data_e99473604fa3bd44e04ec4e4d007c430
#
_entry.id   e99473604fa3bd44e04ec4e4d007c430
#
_cell.length_a   1.000
_cell.length_b   1.000
_cell.length_c   1.000
_cell.angle_alpha   90.00
_cell.angle_beta   90.00
_cell.angle_gamma   90.00
#
_symmetry.space_group_name_H-M   'P 1'
#
loop_
_entity.id
_entity.type
_entity.pdbx_description
1 polymer ?
#
loop_
_entity_poly.entity_id
_entity_poly.type
_entity_poly.pdbx_seq_one_letter_code
_entity_poly.pdbx_strand_id
1 'polypeptide(L)'
;LLNEIAWTRVLIMVVGGSTYAFTLILLVFLLGIGLGSIIVARRSAPRAETAATAALAQGMTGVGAALLFVFFGLLPSYIIAVFQVPAWNAASRLVLMGVAVGAVVLIPAIGMGMTFPLLTDLTARSRTARGADVGSAYALNTIGSILGAVLTGFVLVVALGTQTTLRVGLVVNGLAALALAWLAARGVAEGSTEDRRLRVRVLSAAGLGTLALVAAAAAPGWSTRLIDLGPTIYARQPMDRVARQRFLEHRGVRQLAFREGANATVSVWEGESGRSLRVNGKVDGSDRGDMDTQVMLGLAPAVARAGATSALVIGYGTGVTAHVLATVPSVQRLKVVELEPAVVQMDSFFVGVNGSVLARPGVRVVIDDARSAFQLDRERYDVIVSEPSNPWVAGVATLYTPEFFRIARARLSDDGVFCQWIQLYQLPLPIVAGIVRSLHEVFPYVHVWFGGSADLVVLASPRPITYDRMWLTQLLGPGGQLKTLTREWLSIDNADQYFGRMLLGDSGVARLISRATLEHSDNQPRLEFVAARRFLDPGADAYVVFDSLIQLGRGDAGTSPFALLRILATRRSDAGVLPYLDAAHRAQPTVFEWSVRTAGIRLALGDTAQADSLLATVTGRSSGASPDALQMRGLLAAARNRPLAGMALREALAAGADTGQLRAALALLAARGASWAEAASQARGSLSVARGTFRHPYPGEFLSQALSQIALDAPAGLADSLLGYAVGRRPGSARYRELAAVAALRAGRCEDAAASFVELLDFAVQRDNGPALVRECWTTQDSTVRIGGGSRGAAARRVQEKH
;
A
#
# COMPACT_ATOMS: atom_id res chain seq x y z
N LEU A 1 -15.62 -14.50 -21.09
CA LEU A 1 -14.36 -13.78 -20.93
C LEU A 1 -14.55 -12.37 -20.34
N LEU A 2 -15.52 -11.53 -20.82
CA LEU A 2 -15.76 -10.20 -20.24
C LEU A 2 -15.97 -10.29 -18.71
N ASN A 3 -16.89 -11.11 -18.26
CA ASN A 3 -17.16 -11.30 -16.83
C ASN A 3 -15.95 -11.89 -16.09
N GLU A 4 -15.25 -12.84 -16.67
CA GLU A 4 -14.08 -13.50 -16.08
C GLU A 4 -12.97 -12.50 -15.78
N ILE A 5 -12.61 -11.66 -16.75
CA ILE A 5 -11.57 -10.64 -16.59
C ILE A 5 -11.99 -9.59 -15.54
N ALA A 6 -13.21 -9.09 -15.63
CA ALA A 6 -13.71 -8.08 -14.71
C ALA A 6 -13.83 -8.64 -13.28
N TRP A 7 -14.31 -9.89 -13.09
CA TRP A 7 -14.33 -10.55 -11.77
C TRP A 7 -12.95 -10.80 -11.21
N THR A 8 -12.01 -11.27 -12.03
CA THR A 8 -10.63 -11.49 -11.61
C THR A 8 -10.03 -10.21 -11.05
N ARG A 9 -10.23 -9.07 -11.73
CA ARG A 9 -9.74 -7.76 -11.25
C ARG A 9 -10.33 -7.37 -9.89
N VAL A 10 -11.63 -7.51 -9.72
CA VAL A 10 -12.29 -7.17 -8.44
C VAL A 10 -11.90 -8.14 -7.33
N LEU A 11 -11.88 -9.43 -7.62
CA LEU A 11 -11.57 -10.45 -6.62
C LEU A 11 -10.12 -10.38 -6.14
N ILE A 12 -9.17 -10.06 -7.02
CA ILE A 12 -7.75 -9.85 -6.64
C ILE A 12 -7.62 -8.74 -5.59
N MET A 13 -8.44 -7.68 -5.63
CA MET A 13 -8.45 -6.63 -4.62
C MET A 13 -8.83 -7.14 -3.22
N VAL A 14 -9.57 -8.24 -3.15
CA VAL A 14 -10.07 -8.82 -1.90
C VAL A 14 -9.23 -10.02 -1.45
N VAL A 15 -8.96 -10.96 -2.37
CA VAL A 15 -8.21 -12.21 -2.06
C VAL A 15 -6.70 -12.07 -2.26
N GLY A 16 -6.25 -10.92 -2.78
CA GLY A 16 -4.85 -10.58 -3.03
C GLY A 16 -4.35 -10.93 -4.43
N GLY A 17 -3.27 -10.27 -4.87
CA GLY A 17 -2.68 -10.40 -6.21
C GLY A 17 -1.67 -11.54 -6.35
N SER A 18 -1.73 -12.58 -5.51
CA SER A 18 -0.78 -13.70 -5.58
C SER A 18 -1.17 -14.74 -6.63
N THR A 19 -0.19 -15.50 -7.10
CA THR A 19 -0.41 -16.65 -8.01
C THR A 19 -1.41 -17.66 -7.44
N TYR A 20 -1.42 -17.88 -6.11
CA TYR A 20 -2.43 -18.75 -5.50
C TYR A 20 -3.84 -18.16 -5.56
N ALA A 21 -4.00 -16.85 -5.36
CA ALA A 21 -5.29 -16.19 -5.46
C ALA A 21 -5.82 -16.27 -6.90
N PHE A 22 -4.97 -16.00 -7.89
CA PHE A 22 -5.31 -16.13 -9.30
C PHE A 22 -5.70 -17.57 -9.66
N THR A 23 -4.89 -18.56 -9.25
CA THR A 23 -5.15 -20.00 -9.48
C THR A 23 -6.48 -20.40 -8.83
N LEU A 24 -6.79 -19.90 -7.64
CA LEU A 24 -8.02 -20.19 -6.93
C LEU A 24 -9.26 -19.66 -7.70
N ILE A 25 -9.20 -18.43 -8.19
CA ILE A 25 -10.27 -17.83 -9.01
C ILE A 25 -10.46 -18.66 -10.28
N LEU A 26 -9.37 -19.00 -10.99
CA LEU A 26 -9.40 -19.81 -12.20
C LEU A 26 -9.95 -21.21 -11.93
N LEU A 27 -9.55 -21.86 -10.83
CA LEU A 27 -10.05 -23.18 -10.42
C LEU A 27 -11.57 -23.18 -10.27
N VAL A 28 -12.12 -22.20 -9.57
CA VAL A 28 -13.57 -22.07 -9.36
C VAL A 28 -14.29 -21.86 -10.70
N PHE A 29 -13.72 -21.03 -11.57
CA PHE A 29 -14.23 -20.81 -12.92
C PHE A 29 -14.27 -22.09 -13.75
N LEU A 30 -13.15 -22.78 -13.84
CA LEU A 30 -13.05 -24.04 -14.60
C LEU A 30 -13.95 -25.14 -14.05
N LEU A 31 -14.04 -25.23 -12.71
CA LEU A 31 -14.97 -26.13 -12.05
C LEU A 31 -16.43 -25.82 -12.45
N GLY A 32 -16.82 -24.55 -12.41
CA GLY A 32 -18.17 -24.12 -12.81
C GLY A 32 -18.46 -24.44 -14.28
N ILE A 33 -17.53 -24.09 -15.18
CA ILE A 33 -17.66 -24.40 -16.62
C ILE A 33 -17.75 -25.91 -16.85
N GLY A 34 -16.91 -26.72 -16.20
CA GLY A 34 -16.94 -28.18 -16.29
C GLY A 34 -18.27 -28.76 -15.81
N LEU A 35 -18.74 -28.35 -14.63
CA LEU A 35 -20.04 -28.77 -14.08
C LEU A 35 -21.21 -28.38 -15.01
N GLY A 36 -21.21 -27.15 -15.52
CA GLY A 36 -22.22 -26.69 -16.47
C GLY A 36 -22.25 -27.53 -17.75
N SER A 37 -21.11 -27.84 -18.31
CA SER A 37 -20.98 -28.70 -19.50
C SER A 37 -21.48 -30.12 -19.22
N ILE A 38 -21.15 -30.71 -18.06
CA ILE A 38 -21.61 -32.06 -17.65
C ILE A 38 -23.14 -32.11 -17.51
N ILE A 39 -23.75 -31.08 -16.91
CA ILE A 39 -25.19 -30.98 -16.71
C ILE A 39 -25.94 -31.11 -18.05
N VAL A 40 -25.41 -30.62 -19.13
CA VAL A 40 -26.09 -30.61 -20.45
C VAL A 40 -25.54 -31.66 -21.44
N ALA A 41 -24.38 -32.28 -21.18
CA ALA A 41 -23.65 -33.16 -22.13
C ALA A 41 -24.48 -34.37 -22.61
N ARG A 42 -25.38 -34.91 -21.78
CA ARG A 42 -26.18 -36.09 -22.09
C ARG A 42 -27.63 -35.73 -22.48
N ARG A 43 -27.91 -34.47 -22.71
CA ARG A 43 -29.27 -34.00 -22.96
C ARG A 43 -29.53 -34.03 -24.46
N SER A 44 -30.56 -34.80 -24.83
CA SER A 44 -31.12 -34.73 -26.17
C SER A 44 -32.56 -34.17 -26.03
N ALA A 45 -32.79 -32.98 -26.57
CA ALA A 45 -34.06 -32.28 -26.43
C ALA A 45 -34.46 -31.58 -27.73
N PRO A 46 -35.75 -31.32 -27.96
CA PRO A 46 -36.20 -30.51 -29.08
C PRO A 46 -35.53 -29.15 -29.11
N ARG A 47 -35.38 -28.56 -30.29
CA ARG A 47 -34.72 -27.24 -30.47
C ARG A 47 -35.30 -26.16 -29.56
N ALA A 48 -36.62 -26.11 -29.37
CA ALA A 48 -37.24 -25.11 -28.49
C ALA A 48 -36.83 -25.31 -27.02
N GLU A 49 -36.75 -26.55 -26.55
CA GLU A 49 -36.27 -26.87 -25.20
C GLU A 49 -34.78 -26.57 -25.03
N THR A 50 -33.98 -26.86 -26.03
CA THR A 50 -32.53 -26.53 -26.03
C THR A 50 -32.33 -25.01 -25.97
N ALA A 51 -33.11 -24.24 -26.75
CA ALA A 51 -33.09 -22.77 -26.72
C ALA A 51 -33.54 -22.21 -25.38
N ALA A 52 -34.64 -22.76 -24.80
CA ALA A 52 -35.09 -22.34 -23.46
C ALA A 52 -34.06 -22.65 -22.37
N THR A 53 -33.36 -23.78 -22.48
CA THR A 53 -32.29 -24.13 -21.54
C THR A 53 -31.08 -23.22 -21.69
N ALA A 54 -30.70 -22.88 -22.94
CA ALA A 54 -29.65 -21.90 -23.21
C ALA A 54 -30.02 -20.50 -22.70
N ALA A 55 -31.29 -20.11 -22.81
CA ALA A 55 -31.80 -18.85 -22.25
C ALA A 55 -31.71 -18.84 -20.72
N LEU A 56 -32.07 -19.95 -20.04
CA LEU A 56 -31.90 -20.10 -18.59
C LEU A 56 -30.41 -20.00 -18.18
N ALA A 57 -29.53 -20.64 -18.93
CA ALA A 57 -28.07 -20.59 -18.67
C ALA A 57 -27.54 -19.16 -18.74
N GLN A 58 -27.93 -18.37 -19.73
CA GLN A 58 -27.59 -16.96 -19.85
C GLN A 58 -28.21 -16.11 -18.75
N GLY A 59 -29.46 -16.35 -18.39
CA GLY A 59 -30.11 -15.69 -17.26
C GLY A 59 -29.44 -15.99 -15.94
N MET A 60 -29.06 -17.27 -15.68
CA MET A 60 -28.25 -17.67 -14.53
C MET A 60 -26.90 -16.95 -14.50
N THR A 61 -26.23 -16.85 -15.64
CA THR A 61 -24.96 -16.11 -15.74
C THR A 61 -25.17 -14.65 -15.37
N GLY A 62 -26.17 -13.99 -15.93
CA GLY A 62 -26.47 -12.59 -15.64
C GLY A 62 -26.84 -12.35 -14.17
N VAL A 63 -27.81 -13.09 -13.64
CA VAL A 63 -28.27 -12.91 -12.24
C VAL A 63 -27.15 -13.32 -11.26
N GLY A 64 -26.43 -14.41 -11.54
CA GLY A 64 -25.29 -14.82 -10.73
C GLY A 64 -24.20 -13.75 -10.71
N ALA A 65 -23.93 -13.10 -11.84
CA ALA A 65 -23.03 -11.95 -11.89
C ALA A 65 -23.53 -10.74 -11.09
N ALA A 66 -24.86 -10.52 -11.06
CA ALA A 66 -25.47 -9.46 -10.25
C ALA A 66 -25.32 -9.70 -8.74
N LEU A 67 -25.24 -10.96 -8.28
CA LEU A 67 -24.99 -11.27 -6.87
C LEU A 67 -23.69 -10.71 -6.35
N LEU A 68 -22.67 -10.56 -7.21
CA LEU A 68 -21.41 -9.90 -6.82
C LEU A 68 -21.66 -8.47 -6.35
N PHE A 69 -22.53 -7.70 -7.01
CA PHE A 69 -22.84 -6.33 -6.59
C PHE A 69 -23.46 -6.27 -5.18
N VAL A 70 -24.22 -7.29 -4.82
CA VAL A 70 -24.88 -7.37 -3.49
C VAL A 70 -23.91 -7.85 -2.42
N PHE A 71 -23.12 -8.88 -2.72
CA PHE A 71 -22.28 -9.55 -1.72
C PHE A 71 -20.87 -9.01 -1.63
N PHE A 72 -20.42 -8.19 -2.58
CA PHE A 72 -19.06 -7.66 -2.58
C PHE A 72 -18.69 -6.97 -1.27
N GLY A 73 -19.60 -6.19 -0.70
CA GLY A 73 -19.40 -5.50 0.57
C GLY A 73 -19.10 -6.41 1.76
N LEU A 74 -19.52 -7.69 1.70
CA LEU A 74 -19.29 -8.68 2.76
C LEU A 74 -17.92 -9.38 2.61
N LEU A 75 -17.38 -9.46 1.40
CA LEU A 75 -16.14 -10.20 1.13
C LEU A 75 -14.94 -9.68 1.95
N PRO A 76 -14.66 -8.37 2.06
CA PRO A 76 -13.56 -7.87 2.89
C PRO A 76 -13.69 -8.29 4.35
N SER A 77 -14.91 -8.18 4.91
CA SER A 77 -15.18 -8.58 6.31
C SER A 77 -14.96 -10.08 6.54
N TYR A 78 -15.35 -10.91 5.58
CA TYR A 78 -15.13 -12.35 5.61
C TYR A 78 -13.62 -12.68 5.55
N ILE A 79 -12.88 -12.06 4.62
CA ILE A 79 -11.42 -12.28 4.49
C ILE A 79 -10.69 -11.85 5.76
N ILE A 80 -11.05 -10.70 6.34
CA ILE A 80 -10.50 -10.29 7.64
C ILE A 80 -10.75 -11.37 8.69
N ALA A 81 -11.97 -11.92 8.78
CA ALA A 81 -12.29 -12.98 9.73
C ALA A 81 -11.42 -14.23 9.51
N VAL A 82 -11.17 -14.62 8.26
CA VAL A 82 -10.27 -15.73 7.91
C VAL A 82 -8.84 -15.50 8.41
N PHE A 83 -8.32 -14.27 8.29
CA PHE A 83 -6.95 -13.97 8.72
C PHE A 83 -6.81 -13.75 10.22
N GLN A 84 -7.90 -13.43 10.94
CA GLN A 84 -7.88 -13.22 12.40
C GLN A 84 -7.88 -14.51 13.22
N VAL A 85 -8.00 -15.68 12.60
CA VAL A 85 -7.92 -16.98 13.32
C VAL A 85 -6.48 -17.52 13.24
N PRO A 86 -5.70 -17.46 14.33
CA PRO A 86 -4.27 -17.83 14.30
C PRO A 86 -4.04 -19.32 14.01
N ALA A 87 -4.99 -20.19 14.36
CA ALA A 87 -4.88 -21.64 14.16
C ALA A 87 -4.93 -22.08 12.68
N TRP A 88 -5.37 -21.21 11.78
CA TRP A 88 -5.45 -21.56 10.37
C TRP A 88 -4.13 -21.31 9.63
N ASN A 89 -3.64 -22.35 8.98
CA ASN A 89 -2.46 -22.30 8.12
C ASN A 89 -2.82 -21.83 6.70
N ALA A 90 -1.82 -21.69 5.82
CA ALA A 90 -2.02 -21.26 4.43
C ALA A 90 -3.04 -22.12 3.67
N ALA A 91 -3.04 -23.44 3.86
CA ALA A 91 -3.98 -24.31 3.16
C ALA A 91 -5.43 -24.07 3.61
N SER A 92 -5.68 -23.97 4.92
CA SER A 92 -7.00 -23.64 5.46
C SER A 92 -7.51 -22.30 4.96
N ARG A 93 -6.64 -21.28 4.96
CA ARG A 93 -6.98 -19.95 4.44
C ARG A 93 -7.32 -19.99 2.96
N LEU A 94 -6.54 -20.72 2.14
CA LEU A 94 -6.83 -20.88 0.71
C LEU A 94 -8.19 -21.56 0.48
N VAL A 95 -8.52 -22.62 1.21
CA VAL A 95 -9.84 -23.26 1.11
C VAL A 95 -10.96 -22.29 1.44
N LEU A 96 -10.83 -21.53 2.55
CA LEU A 96 -11.84 -20.56 2.96
C LEU A 96 -11.97 -19.39 1.97
N MET A 97 -10.86 -18.91 1.43
CA MET A 97 -10.88 -17.92 0.34
C MET A 97 -11.57 -18.50 -0.90
N GLY A 98 -11.33 -19.80 -1.22
CA GLY A 98 -12.02 -20.52 -2.29
C GLY A 98 -13.52 -20.60 -2.10
N VAL A 99 -13.98 -20.78 -0.86
CA VAL A 99 -15.42 -20.74 -0.54
C VAL A 99 -16.00 -19.35 -0.83
N ALA A 100 -15.30 -18.27 -0.45
CA ALA A 100 -15.76 -16.91 -0.75
C ALA A 100 -15.84 -16.62 -2.25
N VAL A 101 -14.82 -17.03 -3.00
CA VAL A 101 -14.80 -16.90 -4.47
C VAL A 101 -15.90 -17.77 -5.09
N GLY A 102 -16.05 -19.02 -4.61
CA GLY A 102 -17.08 -19.96 -5.08
C GLY A 102 -18.50 -19.45 -4.87
N ALA A 103 -18.78 -18.84 -3.72
CA ALA A 103 -20.10 -18.28 -3.42
C ALA A 103 -20.55 -17.23 -4.46
N VAL A 104 -19.62 -16.54 -5.08
CA VAL A 104 -19.89 -15.46 -6.03
C VAL A 104 -19.77 -15.93 -7.49
N VAL A 105 -18.76 -16.76 -7.82
CA VAL A 105 -18.38 -17.08 -9.20
C VAL A 105 -18.96 -18.39 -9.70
N LEU A 106 -19.25 -19.39 -8.81
CA LEU A 106 -19.58 -20.74 -9.23
C LEU A 106 -20.90 -20.81 -10.01
N ILE A 107 -21.95 -20.15 -9.52
CA ILE A 107 -23.27 -20.18 -10.19
C ILE A 107 -23.21 -19.60 -11.61
N PRO A 108 -22.67 -18.36 -11.81
CA PRO A 108 -22.56 -17.84 -13.17
C PRO A 108 -21.60 -18.65 -14.07
N ALA A 109 -20.51 -19.22 -13.51
CA ALA A 109 -19.61 -20.07 -14.26
C ALA A 109 -20.27 -21.37 -14.74
N ILE A 110 -21.18 -21.98 -13.95
CA ILE A 110 -22.02 -23.10 -14.37
C ILE A 110 -22.89 -22.69 -15.57
N GLY A 111 -23.54 -21.52 -15.51
CA GLY A 111 -24.34 -20.98 -16.62
C GLY A 111 -23.52 -20.81 -17.91
N MET A 112 -22.30 -20.27 -17.77
CA MET A 112 -21.37 -20.14 -18.90
C MET A 112 -20.99 -21.50 -19.49
N GLY A 113 -20.71 -22.50 -18.63
CA GLY A 113 -20.35 -23.86 -19.04
C GLY A 113 -21.48 -24.59 -19.78
N MET A 114 -22.73 -24.32 -19.45
CA MET A 114 -23.89 -24.85 -20.16
C MET A 114 -24.04 -24.25 -21.57
N THR A 115 -23.63 -23.01 -21.75
CA THR A 115 -23.94 -22.21 -22.96
C THR A 115 -23.35 -22.79 -24.24
N PHE A 116 -22.05 -23.12 -24.25
CA PHE A 116 -21.37 -23.58 -25.47
C PHE A 116 -21.95 -24.89 -26.03
N PRO A 117 -22.15 -25.97 -25.23
CA PRO A 117 -22.76 -27.21 -25.75
C PRO A 117 -24.20 -27.01 -26.28
N LEU A 118 -25.01 -26.17 -25.59
CA LEU A 118 -26.38 -25.88 -25.99
C LEU A 118 -26.44 -25.08 -27.28
N LEU A 119 -25.59 -24.08 -27.47
CA LEU A 119 -25.52 -23.32 -28.71
C LEU A 119 -25.02 -24.17 -29.87
N THR A 120 -24.08 -25.08 -29.65
CA THR A 120 -23.58 -26.03 -30.65
C THR A 120 -24.69 -26.97 -31.10
N ASP A 121 -25.52 -27.47 -30.18
CA ASP A 121 -26.67 -28.31 -30.51
C ASP A 121 -27.73 -27.54 -31.30
N LEU A 122 -27.99 -26.29 -30.96
CA LEU A 122 -28.90 -25.40 -31.67
C LEU A 122 -28.46 -25.08 -33.12
N THR A 123 -27.15 -25.01 -33.37
CA THR A 123 -26.60 -24.69 -34.68
C THR A 123 -26.45 -25.91 -35.58
N ALA A 124 -26.45 -27.12 -35.03
CA ALA A 124 -26.32 -28.36 -35.80
C ALA A 124 -27.52 -28.56 -36.78
N ARG A 125 -27.19 -28.59 -38.10
CA ARG A 125 -28.20 -28.65 -39.16
C ARG A 125 -28.63 -30.07 -39.48
N SER A 126 -27.68 -31.02 -39.51
CA SER A 126 -27.93 -32.41 -39.80
C SER A 126 -26.84 -33.31 -39.15
N ARG A 127 -27.06 -34.63 -39.11
CA ARG A 127 -26.07 -35.59 -38.63
C ARG A 127 -24.82 -35.65 -39.50
N THR A 128 -24.91 -35.38 -40.80
CA THR A 128 -23.78 -35.40 -41.73
C THR A 128 -22.99 -34.10 -41.72
N ALA A 129 -23.58 -32.96 -41.40
CA ALA A 129 -22.92 -31.66 -41.29
C ALA A 129 -22.35 -31.33 -39.88
N ARG A 130 -22.58 -32.22 -38.90
CA ARG A 130 -22.19 -31.94 -37.48
C ARG A 130 -20.76 -31.49 -37.29
N GLY A 131 -19.81 -32.10 -38.01
CA GLY A 131 -18.38 -31.76 -37.90
C GLY A 131 -18.11 -30.30 -38.33
N ALA A 132 -18.67 -29.84 -39.43
CA ALA A 132 -18.52 -28.49 -39.92
C ALA A 132 -19.27 -27.48 -39.05
N ASP A 133 -20.49 -27.81 -38.55
CA ASP A 133 -21.28 -26.97 -37.71
C ASP A 133 -20.61 -26.75 -36.33
N VAL A 134 -20.05 -27.83 -35.72
CA VAL A 134 -19.27 -27.77 -34.48
C VAL A 134 -17.98 -26.94 -34.69
N GLY A 135 -17.27 -27.17 -35.82
CA GLY A 135 -16.09 -26.38 -36.16
C GLY A 135 -16.39 -24.88 -36.29
N SER A 136 -17.52 -24.54 -36.92
CA SER A 136 -17.94 -23.13 -37.06
C SER A 136 -18.32 -22.51 -35.73
N ALA A 137 -19.05 -23.24 -34.86
CA ALA A 137 -19.40 -22.78 -33.52
C ALA A 137 -18.15 -22.57 -32.68
N TYR A 138 -17.15 -23.48 -32.77
CA TYR A 138 -15.89 -23.35 -32.06
C TYR A 138 -15.08 -22.13 -32.55
N ALA A 139 -15.00 -21.94 -33.87
CA ALA A 139 -14.32 -20.78 -34.45
C ALA A 139 -14.95 -19.46 -33.99
N LEU A 140 -16.28 -19.35 -34.02
CA LEU A 140 -16.99 -18.16 -33.53
C LEU A 140 -16.79 -17.93 -32.02
N ASN A 141 -16.81 -19.00 -31.22
CA ASN A 141 -16.51 -18.91 -29.81
C ASN A 141 -15.08 -18.42 -29.57
N THR A 142 -14.11 -18.90 -30.33
CA THR A 142 -12.70 -18.50 -30.21
C THR A 142 -12.53 -17.01 -30.60
N ILE A 143 -13.13 -16.57 -31.71
CA ILE A 143 -13.12 -15.16 -32.13
C ILE A 143 -13.77 -14.28 -31.07
N GLY A 144 -14.96 -14.68 -30.57
CA GLY A 144 -15.66 -13.96 -29.49
C GLY A 144 -14.83 -13.89 -28.19
N SER A 145 -14.08 -14.95 -27.92
CA SER A 145 -13.20 -15.02 -26.78
C SER A 145 -12.01 -14.06 -26.88
N ILE A 146 -11.37 -14.01 -28.04
CA ILE A 146 -10.26 -13.08 -28.33
C ILE A 146 -10.77 -11.64 -28.23
N LEU A 147 -11.85 -11.32 -28.92
CA LEU A 147 -12.44 -9.97 -28.89
C LEU A 147 -12.87 -9.58 -27.46
N GLY A 148 -13.51 -10.50 -26.75
CA GLY A 148 -13.93 -10.28 -25.37
C GLY A 148 -12.75 -10.01 -24.45
N ALA A 149 -11.65 -10.75 -24.58
CA ALA A 149 -10.43 -10.55 -23.78
C ALA A 149 -9.78 -9.19 -24.07
N VAL A 150 -9.54 -8.87 -25.33
CA VAL A 150 -8.90 -7.62 -25.75
C VAL A 150 -9.75 -6.41 -25.38
N LEU A 151 -11.03 -6.41 -25.75
CA LEU A 151 -11.92 -5.30 -25.44
C LEU A 151 -12.09 -5.09 -23.95
N THR A 152 -12.24 -6.15 -23.16
CA THR A 152 -12.43 -6.01 -21.72
C THR A 152 -11.16 -5.54 -21.02
N GLY A 153 -10.01 -6.18 -21.28
CA GLY A 153 -8.78 -5.90 -20.57
C GLY A 153 -8.18 -4.54 -20.90
N PHE A 154 -8.18 -4.17 -22.20
CA PHE A 154 -7.48 -2.97 -22.66
C PHE A 154 -8.37 -1.76 -22.92
N VAL A 155 -9.69 -1.96 -23.09
CA VAL A 155 -10.60 -0.86 -23.46
C VAL A 155 -11.65 -0.63 -22.38
N LEU A 156 -12.51 -1.61 -22.09
CA LEU A 156 -13.67 -1.39 -21.24
C LEU A 156 -13.28 -1.08 -19.79
N VAL A 157 -12.38 -1.86 -19.21
CA VAL A 157 -11.94 -1.63 -17.83
C VAL A 157 -11.19 -0.31 -17.70
N VAL A 158 -10.31 0.01 -18.63
CA VAL A 158 -9.52 1.25 -18.60
C VAL A 158 -10.40 2.49 -18.82
N ALA A 159 -11.36 2.42 -19.74
CA ALA A 159 -12.21 3.56 -20.11
C ALA A 159 -13.43 3.74 -19.20
N LEU A 160 -14.08 2.63 -18.77
CA LEU A 160 -15.35 2.65 -18.05
C LEU A 160 -15.21 2.23 -16.58
N GLY A 161 -14.10 1.65 -16.20
CA GLY A 161 -13.89 1.02 -14.90
C GLY A 161 -14.51 -0.38 -14.81
N THR A 162 -14.06 -1.16 -13.83
CA THR A 162 -14.46 -2.57 -13.66
C THR A 162 -15.96 -2.73 -13.33
N GLN A 163 -16.52 -1.84 -12.52
CA GLN A 163 -17.96 -1.89 -12.18
C GLN A 163 -18.86 -1.69 -13.39
N THR A 164 -18.57 -0.68 -14.23
CA THR A 164 -19.35 -0.43 -15.43
C THR A 164 -19.17 -1.56 -16.45
N THR A 165 -17.97 -2.10 -16.56
CA THR A 165 -17.68 -3.27 -17.40
C THR A 165 -18.51 -4.48 -16.98
N LEU A 166 -18.62 -4.75 -15.69
CA LEU A 166 -19.51 -5.80 -15.18
C LEU A 166 -20.98 -5.55 -15.53
N ARG A 167 -21.45 -4.30 -15.44
CA ARG A 167 -22.81 -3.94 -15.86
C ARG A 167 -23.04 -4.19 -17.36
N VAL A 168 -22.04 -3.90 -18.20
CA VAL A 168 -22.10 -4.27 -19.64
C VAL A 168 -22.24 -5.79 -19.77
N GLY A 169 -21.52 -6.57 -18.97
CA GLY A 169 -21.66 -8.03 -18.94
C GLY A 169 -23.07 -8.48 -18.56
N LEU A 170 -23.71 -7.84 -17.57
CA LEU A 170 -25.11 -8.10 -17.18
C LEU A 170 -26.09 -7.80 -18.33
N VAL A 171 -25.88 -6.68 -19.04
CA VAL A 171 -26.70 -6.30 -20.20
C VAL A 171 -26.57 -7.34 -21.31
N VAL A 172 -25.35 -7.73 -21.66
CA VAL A 172 -25.11 -8.73 -22.72
C VAL A 172 -25.77 -10.07 -22.38
N ASN A 173 -25.60 -10.57 -21.15
CA ASN A 173 -26.20 -11.82 -20.72
C ASN A 173 -27.72 -11.72 -20.64
N GLY A 174 -28.26 -10.59 -20.16
CA GLY A 174 -29.71 -10.34 -20.11
C GLY A 174 -30.37 -10.33 -21.50
N LEU A 175 -29.77 -9.59 -22.45
CA LEU A 175 -30.23 -9.54 -23.84
C LEU A 175 -30.13 -10.90 -24.52
N ALA A 176 -29.03 -11.64 -24.31
CA ALA A 176 -28.86 -12.99 -24.83
C ALA A 176 -29.94 -13.97 -24.28
N ALA A 177 -30.23 -13.89 -22.97
CA ALA A 177 -31.25 -14.68 -22.34
C ALA A 177 -32.66 -14.38 -22.96
N LEU A 178 -32.98 -13.10 -23.14
CA LEU A 178 -34.24 -12.69 -23.77
C LEU A 178 -34.37 -13.13 -25.23
N ALA A 179 -33.30 -12.97 -26.03
CA ALA A 179 -33.28 -13.38 -27.43
C ALA A 179 -33.46 -14.90 -27.59
N LEU A 180 -32.79 -15.70 -26.73
CA LEU A 180 -32.91 -17.15 -26.73
C LEU A 180 -34.31 -17.59 -26.21
N ALA A 181 -34.86 -16.90 -25.19
CA ALA A 181 -36.21 -17.16 -24.71
C ALA A 181 -37.27 -16.86 -25.79
N TRP A 182 -37.08 -15.77 -26.53
CA TRP A 182 -37.95 -15.44 -27.65
C TRP A 182 -37.86 -16.49 -28.79
N LEU A 183 -36.67 -16.97 -29.09
CA LEU A 183 -36.48 -18.04 -30.06
C LEU A 183 -37.15 -19.34 -29.61
N ALA A 184 -37.05 -19.69 -28.33
CA ALA A 184 -37.71 -20.83 -27.73
C ALA A 184 -39.25 -20.68 -27.75
N ALA A 185 -39.77 -19.48 -27.49
CA ALA A 185 -41.24 -19.20 -27.50
C ALA A 185 -41.89 -19.46 -28.85
N ARG A 186 -41.16 -19.27 -29.99
CA ARG A 186 -41.66 -19.58 -31.32
C ARG A 186 -41.92 -21.08 -31.55
N GLY A 187 -41.36 -21.96 -30.73
CA GLY A 187 -41.57 -23.40 -30.81
C GLY A 187 -42.65 -23.94 -29.87
N VAL A 188 -43.29 -23.05 -29.13
CA VAL A 188 -44.37 -23.45 -28.21
C VAL A 188 -45.70 -23.60 -28.98
N ALA A 189 -46.22 -24.83 -29.11
CA ALA A 189 -47.57 -25.10 -29.64
C ALA A 189 -48.60 -25.02 -28.53
N GLU A 190 -49.89 -24.91 -28.85
CA GLU A 190 -50.93 -24.85 -27.83
C GLU A 190 -51.47 -26.25 -27.51
N GLY A 191 -51.53 -26.62 -26.22
CA GLY A 191 -52.41 -27.68 -25.75
C GLY A 191 -51.83 -28.90 -25.04
N SER A 192 -50.48 -29.12 -24.99
CA SER A 192 -49.89 -30.30 -24.32
C SER A 192 -49.27 -30.01 -22.95
N THR A 193 -49.06 -31.07 -22.11
CA THR A 193 -48.33 -30.94 -20.82
C THR A 193 -46.85 -30.62 -21.00
N GLU A 194 -46.24 -31.02 -22.10
CA GLU A 194 -44.88 -30.67 -22.49
C GLU A 194 -44.77 -29.19 -22.82
N ASP A 195 -45.76 -28.62 -23.50
CA ASP A 195 -45.88 -27.19 -23.78
C ASP A 195 -45.96 -26.35 -22.50
N ARG A 196 -46.62 -26.83 -21.46
CA ARG A 196 -46.67 -26.15 -20.17
C ARG A 196 -45.28 -26.05 -19.53
N ARG A 197 -44.50 -27.14 -19.55
CA ARG A 197 -43.11 -27.13 -19.02
C ARG A 197 -42.21 -26.21 -19.82
N LEU A 198 -42.35 -26.20 -21.13
CA LEU A 198 -41.59 -25.33 -22.01
C LEU A 198 -41.93 -23.86 -21.75
N ARG A 199 -43.22 -23.52 -21.62
CA ARG A 199 -43.69 -22.15 -21.27
C ARG A 199 -43.11 -21.67 -19.94
N VAL A 200 -43.09 -22.52 -18.91
CA VAL A 200 -42.50 -22.17 -17.61
C VAL A 200 -41.01 -21.87 -17.75
N ARG A 201 -40.26 -22.69 -18.50
CA ARG A 201 -38.82 -22.44 -18.75
C ARG A 201 -38.61 -21.15 -19.51
N VAL A 202 -39.38 -20.88 -20.56
CA VAL A 202 -39.28 -19.63 -21.35
C VAL A 202 -39.55 -18.41 -20.47
N LEU A 203 -40.64 -18.46 -19.69
CA LEU A 203 -40.99 -17.36 -18.78
C LEU A 203 -39.92 -17.16 -17.68
N SER A 204 -39.39 -18.25 -17.11
CA SER A 204 -38.32 -18.17 -16.12
C SER A 204 -37.04 -17.58 -16.72
N ALA A 205 -36.67 -17.99 -17.95
CA ALA A 205 -35.52 -17.46 -18.63
C ALA A 205 -35.67 -15.97 -18.97
N ALA A 206 -36.88 -15.58 -19.46
CA ALA A 206 -37.18 -14.18 -19.71
C ALA A 206 -37.17 -13.36 -18.42
N GLY A 207 -37.73 -13.90 -17.32
CA GLY A 207 -37.68 -13.28 -16.00
C GLY A 207 -36.25 -13.06 -15.50
N LEU A 208 -35.38 -14.08 -15.61
CA LEU A 208 -33.95 -13.95 -15.24
C LEU A 208 -33.21 -12.96 -16.14
N GLY A 209 -33.46 -12.97 -17.45
CA GLY A 209 -32.91 -12.00 -18.38
C GLY A 209 -33.28 -10.56 -18.05
N THR A 210 -34.60 -10.34 -17.77
CA THR A 210 -35.10 -9.03 -17.32
C THR A 210 -34.46 -8.62 -15.99
N LEU A 211 -34.36 -9.54 -15.01
CA LEU A 211 -33.72 -9.29 -13.73
C LEU A 211 -32.26 -8.89 -13.89
N ALA A 212 -31.54 -9.53 -14.82
CA ALA A 212 -30.13 -9.15 -15.12
C ALA A 212 -30.04 -7.71 -15.68
N LEU A 213 -31.00 -7.31 -16.55
CA LEU A 213 -31.07 -5.94 -17.07
C LEU A 213 -31.43 -4.92 -15.98
N VAL A 214 -32.42 -5.26 -15.13
CA VAL A 214 -32.76 -4.40 -13.98
C VAL A 214 -31.59 -4.27 -13.03
N ALA A 215 -30.86 -5.36 -12.74
CA ALA A 215 -29.68 -5.34 -11.93
C ALA A 215 -28.56 -4.48 -12.55
N ALA A 216 -28.37 -4.53 -13.87
CA ALA A 216 -27.41 -3.67 -14.55
C ALA A 216 -27.69 -2.18 -14.35
N ALA A 217 -28.98 -1.80 -14.32
CA ALA A 217 -29.40 -0.41 -14.12
C ALA A 217 -29.43 0.01 -12.65
N ALA A 218 -29.90 -0.87 -11.75
CA ALA A 218 -30.26 -0.53 -10.37
C ALA A 218 -29.27 -1.03 -9.31
N ALA A 219 -28.33 -1.93 -9.65
CA ALA A 219 -27.35 -2.42 -8.68
C ALA A 219 -26.52 -1.26 -8.08
N PRO A 220 -26.36 -1.24 -6.74
CA PRO A 220 -25.58 -0.19 -6.08
C PRO A 220 -24.15 -0.21 -6.57
N GLY A 221 -23.55 0.96 -6.75
CA GLY A 221 -22.11 1.08 -7.00
C GLY A 221 -21.32 0.76 -5.75
N TRP A 222 -20.17 0.14 -5.91
CA TRP A 222 -19.22 -0.04 -4.81
C TRP A 222 -18.41 1.22 -4.60
N SER A 223 -18.16 1.55 -3.35
CA SER A 223 -17.20 2.61 -3.02
C SER A 223 -15.79 2.19 -3.48
N THR A 224 -15.06 3.09 -4.14
CA THR A 224 -13.66 2.89 -4.50
C THR A 224 -12.79 2.62 -3.27
N ARG A 225 -13.18 3.17 -2.11
CA ARG A 225 -12.53 2.90 -0.82
C ARG A 225 -12.66 1.42 -0.42
N LEU A 226 -13.83 0.83 -0.64
CA LEU A 226 -14.06 -0.59 -0.31
C LEU A 226 -13.28 -1.52 -1.24
N ILE A 227 -13.20 -1.18 -2.53
CA ILE A 227 -12.41 -1.94 -3.51
C ILE A 227 -10.93 -1.94 -3.11
N ASP A 228 -10.42 -0.80 -2.66
CA ASP A 228 -8.99 -0.56 -2.38
C ASP A 228 -8.56 -0.91 -0.94
N LEU A 229 -9.32 -1.74 -0.25
CA LEU A 229 -9.08 -2.08 1.15
C LEU A 229 -7.84 -2.95 1.38
N GLY A 230 -7.53 -3.86 0.46
CA GLY A 230 -6.43 -4.81 0.58
C GLY A 230 -6.51 -5.70 1.82
N PRO A 231 -7.65 -6.37 2.11
CA PRO A 231 -7.87 -7.04 3.40
C PRO A 231 -6.89 -8.19 3.65
N THR A 232 -6.46 -8.92 2.61
CA THR A 232 -5.46 -9.98 2.73
C THR A 232 -4.07 -9.48 3.15
N ILE A 233 -3.78 -8.21 2.89
CA ILE A 233 -2.48 -7.60 3.19
C ILE A 233 -2.44 -7.11 4.63
N TYR A 234 -3.48 -6.39 5.06
CA TYR A 234 -3.49 -5.67 6.34
C TYR A 234 -4.18 -6.41 7.49
N ALA A 235 -5.06 -7.39 7.21
CA ALA A 235 -5.80 -8.11 8.24
C ALA A 235 -4.98 -9.17 9.03
N ARG A 236 -3.68 -9.21 8.85
CA ARG A 236 -2.80 -10.21 9.49
C ARG A 236 -2.46 -9.88 10.93
N GLN A 237 -2.41 -8.59 11.25
CA GLN A 237 -2.22 -8.17 12.62
C GLN A 237 -3.52 -8.37 13.41
N PRO A 238 -3.44 -8.81 14.67
CA PRO A 238 -4.63 -8.93 15.51
C PRO A 238 -5.39 -7.62 15.57
N MET A 239 -6.67 -7.66 15.24
CA MET A 239 -7.55 -6.50 15.29
C MET A 239 -8.65 -6.72 16.31
N ASP A 240 -8.78 -5.83 17.26
CA ASP A 240 -9.99 -5.77 18.08
C ASP A 240 -11.20 -5.28 17.25
N ARG A 241 -12.37 -5.27 17.87
CA ARG A 241 -13.61 -4.86 17.19
C ARG A 241 -13.53 -3.43 16.64
N VAL A 242 -12.90 -2.53 17.40
CA VAL A 242 -12.80 -1.10 17.03
C VAL A 242 -11.78 -0.91 15.90
N ALA A 243 -10.62 -1.55 15.99
CA ALA A 243 -9.61 -1.52 14.93
C ALA A 243 -10.15 -2.09 13.61
N ARG A 244 -10.89 -3.21 13.69
CA ARG A 244 -11.55 -3.83 12.53
C ARG A 244 -12.57 -2.89 11.88
N GLN A 245 -13.41 -2.24 12.68
CA GLN A 245 -14.38 -1.29 12.15
C GLN A 245 -13.69 -0.07 11.52
N ARG A 246 -12.69 0.51 12.19
CA ARG A 246 -11.88 1.62 11.64
C ARG A 246 -11.23 1.25 10.32
N PHE A 247 -10.72 0.03 10.20
CA PHE A 247 -10.13 -0.48 8.96
C PHE A 247 -11.15 -0.58 7.84
N LEU A 248 -12.31 -1.21 8.07
CA LEU A 248 -13.38 -1.36 7.08
C LEU A 248 -13.95 -0.01 6.61
N GLU A 249 -14.03 0.95 7.51
CA GLU A 249 -14.57 2.28 7.24
C GLU A 249 -13.50 3.28 6.77
N HIS A 250 -12.23 2.87 6.70
CA HIS A 250 -11.09 3.77 6.40
C HIS A 250 -11.05 5.02 7.28
N ARG A 251 -11.37 4.89 8.58
CA ARG A 251 -11.40 6.03 9.50
C ARG A 251 -10.03 6.66 9.66
N GLY A 252 -9.97 7.96 9.49
CA GLY A 252 -8.76 8.75 9.65
C GLY A 252 -7.89 8.84 8.40
N VAL A 253 -8.33 8.29 7.26
CA VAL A 253 -7.64 8.42 5.96
C VAL A 253 -8.59 8.87 4.87
N ARG A 254 -8.08 9.60 3.89
CA ARG A 254 -8.82 10.14 2.76
C ARG A 254 -8.23 9.61 1.45
N GLN A 255 -9.10 9.14 0.53
CA GLN A 255 -8.70 8.80 -0.82
C GLN A 255 -8.62 10.07 -1.67
N LEU A 256 -7.43 10.40 -2.17
CA LEU A 256 -7.22 11.59 -3.01
C LEU A 256 -7.41 11.27 -4.48
N ALA A 257 -7.04 10.07 -4.91
CA ALA A 257 -7.17 9.63 -6.29
C ALA A 257 -7.40 8.12 -6.35
N PHE A 258 -8.09 7.67 -7.41
CA PHE A 258 -8.33 6.27 -7.73
C PHE A 258 -8.41 6.10 -9.25
N ARG A 259 -7.62 5.18 -9.81
CA ARG A 259 -7.62 4.84 -11.23
C ARG A 259 -7.48 3.35 -11.45
N GLU A 260 -8.30 2.83 -12.34
CA GLU A 260 -8.19 1.47 -12.83
C GLU A 260 -7.41 1.48 -14.14
N GLY A 261 -6.14 1.11 -14.08
CA GLY A 261 -5.25 1.06 -15.25
C GLY A 261 -5.33 -0.29 -15.98
N ALA A 262 -4.47 -0.46 -17.00
CA ALA A 262 -4.45 -1.69 -17.80
C ALA A 262 -3.93 -2.89 -16.98
N ASN A 263 -2.90 -2.69 -16.18
CA ASN A 263 -2.23 -3.75 -15.43
C ASN A 263 -2.65 -3.79 -13.95
N ALA A 264 -2.97 -2.63 -13.36
CA ALA A 264 -3.28 -2.51 -11.94
C ALA A 264 -4.29 -1.41 -11.65
N THR A 265 -4.91 -1.48 -10.48
CA THR A 265 -5.65 -0.38 -9.88
C THR A 265 -4.70 0.44 -9.01
N VAL A 266 -4.65 1.75 -9.23
CA VAL A 266 -3.74 2.67 -8.53
C VAL A 266 -4.54 3.71 -7.78
N SER A 267 -4.17 3.98 -6.54
CA SER A 267 -4.81 4.99 -5.71
C SER A 267 -3.81 5.76 -4.86
N VAL A 268 -4.20 6.96 -4.45
CA VAL A 268 -3.45 7.77 -3.50
C VAL A 268 -4.32 8.04 -2.29
N TRP A 269 -3.77 7.76 -1.11
CA TRP A 269 -4.42 7.97 0.17
C TRP A 269 -3.61 8.94 1.03
N GLU A 270 -4.32 9.74 1.80
CA GLU A 270 -3.74 10.70 2.75
C GLU A 270 -4.26 10.42 4.16
N GLY A 271 -3.36 10.44 5.14
CA GLY A 271 -3.67 10.26 6.55
C GLY A 271 -2.60 10.93 7.42
N GLU A 272 -2.64 10.68 8.72
CA GLU A 272 -1.67 11.25 9.67
C GLU A 272 -0.21 10.87 9.35
N SER A 273 0.00 9.67 8.82
CA SER A 273 1.31 9.17 8.40
C SER A 273 1.78 9.71 7.04
N GLY A 274 1.04 10.64 6.42
CA GLY A 274 1.34 11.20 5.12
C GLY A 274 0.52 10.58 3.99
N ARG A 275 1.03 10.71 2.76
CA ARG A 275 0.43 10.15 1.57
C ARG A 275 1.03 8.80 1.22
N SER A 276 0.20 7.89 0.74
CA SER A 276 0.63 6.59 0.24
C SER A 276 0.07 6.33 -1.15
N LEU A 277 0.92 5.81 -2.03
CA LEU A 277 0.56 5.21 -3.30
C LEU A 277 0.21 3.75 -3.06
N ARG A 278 -0.96 3.32 -3.54
CA ARG A 278 -1.36 1.92 -3.47
C ARG A 278 -1.52 1.35 -4.87
N VAL A 279 -1.06 0.13 -5.03
CA VAL A 279 -1.24 -0.68 -6.23
C VAL A 279 -1.99 -1.95 -5.83
N ASN A 280 -3.15 -2.17 -6.43
CA ASN A 280 -4.08 -3.26 -6.09
C ASN A 280 -4.36 -3.36 -4.57
N GLY A 281 -4.61 -2.21 -3.93
CA GLY A 281 -4.91 -2.11 -2.50
C GLY A 281 -3.69 -2.21 -1.56
N LYS A 282 -2.48 -2.45 -2.09
CA LYS A 282 -1.23 -2.52 -1.32
C LYS A 282 -0.46 -1.21 -1.42
N VAL A 283 0.08 -0.71 -0.31
CA VAL A 283 1.04 0.40 -0.33
C VAL A 283 2.34 -0.05 -0.99
N ASP A 284 2.69 0.59 -2.10
CA ASP A 284 3.92 0.38 -2.85
C ASP A 284 4.90 1.56 -2.76
N GLY A 285 4.47 2.67 -2.18
CA GLY A 285 5.31 3.81 -1.88
C GLY A 285 4.57 4.85 -1.04
N SER A 286 5.30 5.65 -0.30
CA SER A 286 4.73 6.73 0.49
C SER A 286 5.67 7.95 0.57
N ASP A 287 5.13 9.09 1.02
CA ASP A 287 5.93 10.29 1.24
C ASP A 287 6.53 10.35 2.67
N ARG A 288 6.42 9.23 3.46
CA ARG A 288 6.93 9.18 4.84
C ARG A 288 7.37 7.80 5.32
N GLY A 289 6.54 6.77 5.14
CA GLY A 289 6.70 5.49 5.84
C GLY A 289 7.91 4.67 5.37
N ASP A 290 8.26 4.76 4.10
CA ASP A 290 9.29 4.00 3.40
C ASP A 290 10.32 4.91 2.68
N MET A 291 10.34 6.18 3.05
CA MET A 291 11.27 7.17 2.49
C MET A 291 12.73 6.78 2.66
N ASP A 292 13.08 6.12 3.76
CA ASP A 292 14.43 5.64 4.00
C ASP A 292 14.87 4.57 2.99
N THR A 293 13.98 3.65 2.63
CA THR A 293 14.22 2.66 1.57
C THR A 293 14.39 3.33 0.20
N GLN A 294 13.45 4.20 -0.18
CA GLN A 294 13.47 4.87 -1.47
C GLN A 294 14.72 5.77 -1.64
N VAL A 295 15.10 6.50 -0.59
CA VAL A 295 16.32 7.33 -0.61
C VAL A 295 17.58 6.47 -0.68
N MET A 296 17.65 5.33 0.05
CA MET A 296 18.78 4.41 -0.03
C MET A 296 18.92 3.74 -1.39
N LEU A 297 17.81 3.40 -2.05
CA LEU A 297 17.82 2.81 -3.40
C LEU A 297 18.42 3.75 -4.45
N GLY A 298 18.24 5.05 -4.29
CA GLY A 298 18.90 6.04 -5.14
C GLY A 298 20.35 6.33 -4.71
N LEU A 299 20.60 6.44 -3.41
CA LEU A 299 21.89 6.86 -2.86
C LEU A 299 22.96 5.76 -2.98
N ALA A 300 22.64 4.52 -2.56
CA ALA A 300 23.62 3.46 -2.43
C ALA A 300 24.32 3.11 -3.75
N PRO A 301 23.61 2.90 -4.87
CA PRO A 301 24.28 2.64 -6.15
C PRO A 301 25.03 3.87 -6.69
N ALA A 302 24.55 5.10 -6.42
CA ALA A 302 25.27 6.31 -6.80
C ALA A 302 26.59 6.47 -6.05
N VAL A 303 26.65 6.07 -4.78
CA VAL A 303 27.88 6.07 -3.97
C VAL A 303 28.83 4.95 -4.41
N ALA A 304 28.31 3.79 -4.76
CA ALA A 304 29.09 2.66 -5.26
C ALA A 304 29.65 2.90 -6.68
N ARG A 305 29.01 3.79 -7.45
CA ARG A 305 29.47 4.21 -8.78
C ARG A 305 29.61 5.74 -8.81
N ALA A 306 30.59 6.24 -8.07
CA ALA A 306 30.91 7.67 -8.07
C ALA A 306 31.19 8.16 -9.50
N GLY A 307 30.62 9.31 -9.86
CA GLY A 307 30.75 9.86 -11.20
C GLY A 307 29.84 9.20 -12.25
N ALA A 308 28.87 8.40 -11.89
CA ALA A 308 27.85 7.87 -12.81
C ALA A 308 27.18 8.99 -13.59
N THR A 309 27.11 8.85 -14.92
CA THR A 309 26.50 9.85 -15.84
C THR A 309 25.13 9.43 -16.35
N SER A 310 24.83 8.14 -16.27
CA SER A 310 23.60 7.53 -16.77
C SER A 310 23.01 6.55 -15.77
N ALA A 311 21.70 6.65 -15.56
CA ALA A 311 20.99 5.76 -14.67
C ALA A 311 19.67 5.27 -15.28
N LEU A 312 19.24 4.07 -14.87
CA LEU A 312 17.93 3.52 -15.18
C LEU A 312 17.27 3.04 -13.89
N VAL A 313 15.99 3.36 -13.73
CA VAL A 313 15.14 2.90 -12.61
C VAL A 313 14.00 2.06 -13.16
N ILE A 314 13.81 0.87 -12.64
CA ILE A 314 12.67 0.00 -12.89
C ILE A 314 11.69 0.18 -11.73
N GLY A 315 10.48 0.62 -12.06
CA GLY A 315 9.47 1.05 -11.10
C GLY A 315 9.61 2.54 -10.78
N TYR A 316 8.52 3.29 -10.95
CA TYR A 316 8.50 4.73 -10.61
C TYR A 316 8.07 4.97 -9.16
N GLY A 317 7.04 4.25 -8.71
CA GLY A 317 6.48 4.44 -7.37
C GLY A 317 6.06 5.89 -7.10
N THR A 318 6.61 6.49 -6.05
CA THR A 318 6.42 7.91 -5.73
C THR A 318 7.41 8.85 -6.43
N GLY A 319 8.40 8.31 -7.15
CA GLY A 319 9.43 9.06 -7.85
C GLY A 319 10.64 9.47 -6.99
N VAL A 320 10.69 9.07 -5.71
CA VAL A 320 11.78 9.47 -4.79
C VAL A 320 13.12 8.87 -5.19
N THR A 321 13.19 7.59 -5.53
CA THR A 321 14.42 6.93 -6.01
C THR A 321 14.99 7.62 -7.24
N ALA A 322 14.12 7.94 -8.21
CA ALA A 322 14.49 8.70 -9.40
C ALA A 322 14.95 10.13 -9.04
N HIS A 323 14.27 10.80 -8.10
CA HIS A 323 14.66 12.12 -7.62
C HIS A 323 16.05 12.13 -6.97
N VAL A 324 16.36 11.17 -6.12
CA VAL A 324 17.69 11.05 -5.51
C VAL A 324 18.77 10.92 -6.57
N LEU A 325 18.61 10.01 -7.53
CA LEU A 325 19.55 9.82 -8.64
C LEU A 325 19.71 11.09 -9.50
N ALA A 326 18.60 11.73 -9.86
CA ALA A 326 18.62 12.98 -10.63
C ALA A 326 19.21 14.18 -9.85
N THR A 327 19.37 14.05 -8.53
CA THR A 327 19.99 15.07 -7.68
C THR A 327 21.52 14.86 -7.57
N VAL A 328 22.03 13.69 -7.94
CA VAL A 328 23.48 13.44 -8.01
C VAL A 328 24.09 14.27 -9.14
N PRO A 329 25.09 15.12 -8.89
CA PRO A 329 25.57 16.11 -9.87
C PRO A 329 26.10 15.50 -11.16
N SER A 330 26.65 14.29 -11.12
CA SER A 330 27.21 13.61 -12.29
C SER A 330 26.16 12.99 -13.20
N VAL A 331 24.96 12.67 -12.67
CA VAL A 331 23.90 12.00 -13.45
C VAL A 331 23.23 12.99 -14.41
N GLN A 332 23.47 12.80 -15.69
CA GLN A 332 22.95 13.65 -16.77
C GLN A 332 21.72 13.02 -17.47
N ARG A 333 21.64 11.70 -17.47
CA ARG A 333 20.57 10.94 -18.13
C ARG A 333 19.96 9.95 -17.17
N LEU A 334 18.66 10.04 -16.99
CA LEU A 334 17.89 9.14 -16.17
C LEU A 334 16.71 8.59 -16.95
N LYS A 335 16.66 7.29 -17.11
CA LYS A 335 15.51 6.59 -17.70
C LYS A 335 14.73 5.90 -16.58
N VAL A 336 13.42 6.04 -16.61
CA VAL A 336 12.51 5.32 -15.72
C VAL A 336 11.65 4.40 -16.57
N VAL A 337 11.56 3.13 -16.22
CA VAL A 337 10.66 2.15 -16.85
C VAL A 337 9.57 1.83 -15.86
N GLU A 338 8.33 2.14 -16.23
CA GLU A 338 7.15 1.89 -15.39
C GLU A 338 6.11 1.09 -16.18
N LEU A 339 5.58 0.02 -15.57
CA LEU A 339 4.61 -0.87 -16.22
C LEU A 339 3.21 -0.25 -16.31
N GLU A 340 2.79 0.49 -15.26
CA GLU A 340 1.43 0.99 -15.14
C GLU A 340 1.38 2.51 -15.31
N PRO A 341 0.80 3.03 -16.41
CA PRO A 341 0.72 4.47 -16.66
C PRO A 341 0.03 5.24 -15.52
N ALA A 342 -0.91 4.61 -14.83
CA ALA A 342 -1.63 5.24 -13.73
C ALA A 342 -0.71 5.62 -12.56
N VAL A 343 0.41 4.90 -12.35
CA VAL A 343 1.41 5.25 -11.33
C VAL A 343 2.05 6.60 -11.66
N VAL A 344 2.49 6.78 -12.90
CA VAL A 344 3.09 8.05 -13.37
C VAL A 344 2.10 9.21 -13.27
N GLN A 345 0.81 8.96 -13.52
CA GLN A 345 -0.24 9.98 -13.40
C GLN A 345 -0.47 10.45 -11.94
N MET A 346 -0.01 9.70 -10.94
CA MET A 346 -0.08 10.08 -9.52
C MET A 346 1.13 10.92 -9.07
N ASP A 347 2.10 11.20 -9.92
CA ASP A 347 3.32 11.95 -9.61
C ASP A 347 3.05 13.26 -8.86
N SER A 348 2.06 14.02 -9.29
CA SER A 348 1.71 15.33 -8.74
C SER A 348 1.33 15.30 -7.24
N PHE A 349 0.89 14.15 -6.72
CA PHE A 349 0.60 14.01 -5.30
C PHE A 349 1.87 13.91 -4.43
N PHE A 350 3.03 13.62 -5.03
CA PHE A 350 4.29 13.37 -4.34
C PHE A 350 5.37 14.42 -4.63
N VAL A 351 5.03 15.53 -5.28
CA VAL A 351 5.98 16.62 -5.66
C VAL A 351 6.79 17.11 -4.46
N GLY A 352 6.20 17.12 -3.26
CA GLY A 352 6.90 17.53 -2.02
C GLY A 352 8.09 16.66 -1.63
N VAL A 353 8.21 15.44 -2.17
CA VAL A 353 9.30 14.49 -1.87
C VAL A 353 10.05 14.03 -3.11
N ASN A 354 9.42 14.06 -4.29
CA ASN A 354 10.08 13.66 -5.55
C ASN A 354 10.67 14.84 -6.35
N GLY A 355 10.48 16.08 -5.86
CA GLY A 355 11.09 17.27 -6.44
C GLY A 355 10.74 17.50 -7.90
N SER A 356 9.54 17.09 -8.35
CA SER A 356 9.07 17.17 -9.73
C SER A 356 10.07 16.54 -10.73
N VAL A 357 10.62 15.39 -10.40
CA VAL A 357 11.70 14.74 -11.13
C VAL A 357 11.39 14.54 -12.61
N LEU A 358 10.13 14.27 -12.96
CA LEU A 358 9.71 14.08 -14.36
C LEU A 358 9.81 15.35 -15.22
N ALA A 359 9.83 16.52 -14.60
CA ALA A 359 10.01 17.79 -15.30
C ALA A 359 11.49 18.16 -15.50
N ARG A 360 12.45 17.41 -14.95
CA ARG A 360 13.87 17.73 -15.05
C ARG A 360 14.43 17.38 -16.43
N PRO A 361 15.29 18.21 -17.00
CA PRO A 361 16.03 17.87 -18.21
C PRO A 361 16.84 16.57 -18.01
N GLY A 362 16.88 15.71 -19.02
CA GLY A 362 17.60 14.44 -18.99
C GLY A 362 16.84 13.28 -18.33
N VAL A 363 15.63 13.51 -17.78
CA VAL A 363 14.76 12.47 -17.26
C VAL A 363 13.75 12.03 -18.32
N ARG A 364 13.65 10.73 -18.56
CA ARG A 364 12.71 10.13 -19.52
C ARG A 364 11.95 8.96 -18.88
N VAL A 365 10.64 8.95 -19.02
CA VAL A 365 9.79 7.81 -18.64
C VAL A 365 9.41 6.99 -19.86
N VAL A 366 9.47 5.67 -19.73
CA VAL A 366 9.01 4.69 -20.71
C VAL A 366 7.97 3.81 -20.03
N ILE A 367 6.78 3.74 -20.60
CA ILE A 367 5.74 2.84 -20.13
C ILE A 367 5.92 1.52 -20.85
N ASP A 368 6.47 0.53 -20.17
CA ASP A 368 6.75 -0.80 -20.70
C ASP A 368 7.02 -1.81 -19.59
N ASP A 369 6.98 -3.09 -19.91
CA ASP A 369 7.53 -4.14 -19.07
C ASP A 369 9.07 -4.05 -19.02
N ALA A 370 9.65 -4.24 -17.84
CA ALA A 370 11.09 -4.07 -17.63
C ALA A 370 11.95 -4.99 -18.51
N ARG A 371 11.54 -6.25 -18.72
CA ARG A 371 12.26 -7.19 -19.57
C ARG A 371 12.19 -6.79 -21.04
N SER A 372 11.00 -6.41 -21.50
CA SER A 372 10.76 -5.91 -22.85
C SER A 372 11.57 -4.64 -23.11
N ALA A 373 11.53 -3.69 -22.18
CA ALA A 373 12.29 -2.46 -22.27
C ALA A 373 13.79 -2.74 -22.41
N PHE A 374 14.37 -3.64 -21.60
CA PHE A 374 15.78 -4.01 -21.73
C PHE A 374 16.13 -4.75 -23.03
N GLN A 375 15.23 -5.56 -23.58
CA GLN A 375 15.47 -6.25 -24.86
C GLN A 375 15.51 -5.28 -26.02
N LEU A 376 14.62 -4.27 -26.00
CA LEU A 376 14.52 -3.26 -27.04
C LEU A 376 15.56 -2.14 -26.90
N ASP A 377 16.06 -1.89 -25.68
CA ASP A 377 17.04 -0.85 -25.39
C ASP A 377 18.43 -1.25 -25.89
N ARG A 378 19.16 -0.31 -26.45
CA ARG A 378 20.56 -0.47 -26.86
C ARG A 378 21.52 0.31 -26.00
N GLU A 379 21.01 1.15 -25.11
CA GLU A 379 21.83 1.97 -24.22
C GLU A 379 22.43 1.13 -23.08
N ARG A 380 23.57 1.59 -22.57
CA ARG A 380 24.20 1.08 -21.34
C ARG A 380 24.15 2.15 -20.28
N TYR A 381 24.02 1.70 -19.03
CA TYR A 381 23.84 2.55 -17.87
C TYR A 381 24.94 2.30 -16.84
N ASP A 382 25.39 3.36 -16.16
CA ASP A 382 26.34 3.26 -15.07
C ASP A 382 25.66 2.72 -13.80
N VAL A 383 24.37 3.03 -13.64
CA VAL A 383 23.55 2.58 -12.53
C VAL A 383 22.22 2.03 -13.07
N ILE A 384 21.85 0.85 -12.61
CA ILE A 384 20.50 0.28 -12.83
C ILE A 384 19.90 -0.03 -11.47
N VAL A 385 18.74 0.55 -11.15
CA VAL A 385 17.98 0.27 -9.92
C VAL A 385 16.73 -0.50 -10.28
N SER A 386 16.53 -1.64 -9.62
CA SER A 386 15.32 -2.46 -9.72
C SER A 386 14.53 -2.38 -8.41
N GLU A 387 13.42 -1.68 -8.45
CA GLU A 387 12.48 -1.45 -7.35
C GLU A 387 11.07 -1.96 -7.74
N PRO A 388 10.92 -3.26 -8.03
CA PRO A 388 9.63 -3.82 -8.36
C PRO A 388 8.73 -3.95 -7.13
N SER A 389 7.46 -4.29 -7.30
CA SER A 389 6.59 -4.70 -6.20
C SER A 389 7.08 -6.03 -5.57
N ASN A 390 6.35 -6.57 -4.62
CA ASN A 390 6.78 -7.76 -3.87
C ASN A 390 6.73 -9.05 -4.71
N PRO A 391 7.65 -10.02 -4.52
CA PRO A 391 7.72 -11.24 -5.32
C PRO A 391 6.56 -12.22 -5.13
N TRP A 392 5.66 -12.02 -4.17
CA TRP A 392 4.41 -12.79 -4.10
C TRP A 392 3.32 -12.29 -5.05
N VAL A 393 3.47 -11.11 -5.62
CA VAL A 393 2.59 -10.59 -6.67
C VAL A 393 2.88 -11.37 -7.96
N ALA A 394 1.82 -11.89 -8.58
CA ALA A 394 1.95 -12.74 -9.76
C ALA A 394 2.79 -12.06 -10.87
N GLY A 395 3.79 -12.77 -11.36
CA GLY A 395 4.71 -12.32 -12.40
C GLY A 395 5.90 -11.49 -11.92
N VAL A 396 5.83 -10.83 -10.76
CA VAL A 396 6.92 -9.97 -10.26
C VAL A 396 8.19 -10.74 -9.93
N ALA A 397 8.06 -11.99 -9.48
CA ALA A 397 9.21 -12.85 -9.15
C ALA A 397 10.17 -13.07 -10.35
N THR A 398 9.71 -12.87 -11.57
CA THR A 398 10.55 -12.94 -12.77
C THR A 398 11.66 -11.90 -12.80
N LEU A 399 11.54 -10.80 -12.03
CA LEU A 399 12.56 -9.76 -11.87
C LEU A 399 13.63 -10.12 -10.82
N TYR A 400 13.60 -11.34 -10.29
CA TYR A 400 14.56 -11.86 -9.32
C TYR A 400 15.29 -13.12 -9.84
N THR A 401 15.17 -13.44 -11.15
CA THR A 401 15.79 -14.63 -11.77
C THR A 401 17.18 -14.33 -12.31
N PRO A 402 18.08 -15.32 -12.38
CA PRO A 402 19.38 -15.15 -13.05
C PRO A 402 19.24 -14.71 -14.51
N GLU A 403 18.19 -15.14 -15.20
CA GLU A 403 17.89 -14.74 -16.58
C GLU A 403 17.67 -13.23 -16.68
N PHE A 404 16.83 -12.67 -15.80
CA PHE A 404 16.61 -11.22 -15.73
C PHE A 404 17.91 -10.48 -15.39
N PHE A 405 18.66 -10.96 -14.43
CA PHE A 405 19.93 -10.34 -14.05
C PHE A 405 20.96 -10.36 -15.18
N ARG A 406 20.99 -11.41 -16.05
CA ARG A 406 21.84 -11.43 -17.26
C ARG A 406 21.39 -10.38 -18.27
N ILE A 407 20.07 -10.19 -18.45
CA ILE A 407 19.53 -9.13 -19.32
C ILE A 407 19.96 -7.75 -18.80
N ALA A 408 19.79 -7.51 -17.49
CA ALA A 408 20.20 -6.25 -16.86
C ALA A 408 21.72 -6.04 -16.96
N ARG A 409 22.51 -7.12 -16.73
CA ARG A 409 23.98 -7.08 -16.87
C ARG A 409 24.44 -6.67 -18.28
N ALA A 410 23.73 -7.10 -19.32
CA ALA A 410 24.04 -6.73 -20.69
C ALA A 410 23.80 -5.24 -20.99
N ARG A 411 23.01 -4.54 -20.17
CA ARG A 411 22.72 -3.12 -20.25
C ARG A 411 23.49 -2.28 -19.24
N LEU A 412 24.31 -2.92 -18.44
CA LEU A 412 25.17 -2.23 -17.49
C LEU A 412 26.52 -1.90 -18.14
N SER A 413 27.10 -0.75 -17.83
CA SER A 413 28.49 -0.45 -18.21
C SER A 413 29.46 -1.43 -17.56
N ASP A 414 30.71 -1.50 -18.03
CA ASP A 414 31.65 -2.55 -17.60
C ASP A 414 32.03 -2.44 -16.12
N ASP A 415 31.93 -1.27 -15.53
CA ASP A 415 32.13 -0.94 -14.12
C ASP A 415 30.83 -0.43 -13.45
N GLY A 416 29.70 -0.69 -14.06
CA GLY A 416 28.41 -0.26 -13.57
C GLY A 416 27.92 -1.04 -12.36
N VAL A 417 26.94 -0.47 -11.67
CA VAL A 417 26.32 -1.06 -10.47
C VAL A 417 24.84 -1.31 -10.71
N PHE A 418 24.43 -2.55 -10.49
CA PHE A 418 23.03 -2.96 -10.39
C PHE A 418 22.59 -2.92 -8.94
N CYS A 419 21.41 -2.40 -8.67
CA CYS A 419 20.81 -2.28 -7.36
C CYS A 419 19.44 -2.98 -7.33
N GLN A 420 19.25 -3.92 -6.42
CA GLN A 420 17.99 -4.66 -6.25
C GLN A 420 17.39 -4.38 -4.87
N TRP A 421 16.10 -4.01 -4.85
CA TRP A 421 15.29 -4.00 -3.64
C TRP A 421 14.85 -5.41 -3.25
N ILE A 422 14.95 -5.75 -1.96
CA ILE A 422 14.42 -7.01 -1.40
C ILE A 422 13.76 -6.68 -0.05
N GLN A 423 12.48 -7.05 0.10
CA GLN A 423 11.84 -6.97 1.41
C GLN A 423 12.27 -8.13 2.31
N LEU A 424 12.24 -7.93 3.63
CA LEU A 424 12.49 -8.96 4.63
C LEU A 424 11.23 -9.49 5.31
N TYR A 425 10.18 -8.69 5.35
CA TYR A 425 8.93 -9.16 5.92
C TYR A 425 8.40 -10.34 5.12
N GLN A 426 8.07 -11.43 5.83
CA GLN A 426 7.55 -12.69 5.28
C GLN A 426 8.55 -13.51 4.43
N LEU A 427 9.81 -13.12 4.35
CA LEU A 427 10.84 -13.91 3.69
C LEU A 427 11.86 -14.43 4.73
N PRO A 428 11.89 -15.74 5.01
CA PRO A 428 12.90 -16.32 5.89
C PRO A 428 14.29 -16.26 5.23
N LEU A 429 15.33 -16.26 6.06
CA LEU A 429 16.73 -16.11 5.62
C LEU A 429 17.13 -17.02 4.45
N PRO A 430 16.78 -18.32 4.39
CA PRO A 430 17.16 -19.18 3.26
C PRO A 430 16.58 -18.75 1.91
N ILE A 431 15.42 -18.07 1.92
CA ILE A 431 14.79 -17.53 0.71
C ILE A 431 15.51 -16.25 0.27
N VAL A 432 15.81 -15.34 1.22
CA VAL A 432 16.62 -14.15 0.96
C VAL A 432 18.00 -14.56 0.40
N ALA A 433 18.62 -15.57 1.01
CA ALA A 433 19.88 -16.16 0.54
C ALA A 433 19.78 -16.68 -0.89
N GLY A 434 18.66 -17.32 -1.26
CA GLY A 434 18.39 -17.79 -2.62
C GLY A 434 18.29 -16.66 -3.64
N ILE A 435 17.64 -15.56 -3.31
CA ILE A 435 17.57 -14.36 -4.17
C ILE A 435 18.96 -13.78 -4.36
N VAL A 436 19.73 -13.59 -3.27
CA VAL A 436 21.11 -13.07 -3.33
C VAL A 436 22.01 -14.01 -4.11
N ARG A 437 21.85 -15.34 -4.00
CA ARG A 437 22.59 -16.32 -4.82
C ARG A 437 22.27 -16.15 -6.31
N SER A 438 21.00 -16.02 -6.70
CA SER A 438 20.62 -15.81 -8.11
C SER A 438 21.28 -14.55 -8.70
N LEU A 439 21.46 -13.52 -7.87
CA LEU A 439 22.15 -12.29 -8.25
C LEU A 439 23.66 -12.52 -8.34
N HIS A 440 24.26 -13.24 -7.38
CA HIS A 440 25.69 -13.56 -7.33
C HIS A 440 26.11 -14.51 -8.48
N GLU A 441 25.24 -15.33 -9.02
CA GLU A 441 25.51 -16.14 -10.22
C GLU A 441 25.84 -15.31 -11.47
N VAL A 442 25.41 -14.05 -11.49
CA VAL A 442 25.58 -13.13 -12.63
C VAL A 442 26.61 -12.05 -12.32
N PHE A 443 26.68 -11.63 -11.07
CA PHE A 443 27.55 -10.56 -10.60
C PHE A 443 28.50 -11.11 -9.52
N PRO A 444 29.80 -11.15 -9.76
CA PRO A 444 30.77 -11.73 -8.80
C PRO A 444 30.92 -10.91 -7.50
N TYR A 445 30.56 -9.61 -7.52
CA TYR A 445 30.66 -8.74 -6.36
C TYR A 445 29.28 -8.28 -5.93
N VAL A 446 28.90 -8.59 -4.70
CA VAL A 446 27.58 -8.27 -4.14
C VAL A 446 27.72 -7.76 -2.72
N HIS A 447 27.14 -6.60 -2.44
CA HIS A 447 27.07 -6.02 -1.10
C HIS A 447 25.62 -5.83 -0.67
N VAL A 448 25.32 -6.08 0.61
CA VAL A 448 23.97 -5.95 1.16
C VAL A 448 23.92 -4.82 2.16
N TRP A 449 22.97 -3.92 1.96
CA TRP A 449 22.77 -2.74 2.77
C TRP A 449 21.39 -2.76 3.43
N PHE A 450 21.31 -2.15 4.59
CA PHE A 450 20.04 -1.85 5.23
C PHE A 450 19.36 -0.68 4.50
N GLY A 451 18.24 -0.96 3.86
CA GLY A 451 17.43 0.05 3.16
C GLY A 451 16.66 0.92 4.16
N GLY A 452 15.81 0.28 4.90
CA GLY A 452 14.95 0.90 5.91
C GLY A 452 13.93 -0.11 6.42
N SER A 453 13.29 0.17 7.51
CA SER A 453 12.22 -0.62 8.12
C SER A 453 12.41 -2.14 8.10
N ALA A 454 12.14 -2.79 7.00
CA ALA A 454 12.29 -4.24 6.80
C ALA A 454 12.74 -4.53 5.34
N ASP A 455 13.66 -3.71 4.82
CA ASP A 455 14.09 -3.76 3.44
C ASP A 455 15.61 -3.84 3.32
N LEU A 456 16.08 -4.52 2.28
CA LEU A 456 17.46 -4.57 1.86
C LEU A 456 17.64 -3.82 0.54
N VAL A 457 18.76 -3.15 0.42
CA VAL A 457 19.30 -2.62 -0.82
C VAL A 457 20.53 -3.46 -1.16
N VAL A 458 20.44 -4.24 -2.23
CA VAL A 458 21.50 -5.16 -2.64
C VAL A 458 22.19 -4.60 -3.87
N LEU A 459 23.46 -4.27 -3.71
CA LEU A 459 24.31 -3.81 -4.81
C LEU A 459 25.06 -4.97 -5.43
N ALA A 460 25.15 -4.97 -6.75
CA ALA A 460 25.82 -6.01 -7.51
C ALA A 460 26.61 -5.40 -8.67
N SER A 461 27.82 -5.88 -8.92
CA SER A 461 28.68 -5.35 -9.97
C SER A 461 29.55 -6.45 -10.59
N PRO A 462 29.90 -6.32 -11.89
CA PRO A 462 30.87 -7.20 -12.53
C PRO A 462 32.32 -6.92 -12.09
N ARG A 463 32.56 -5.81 -11.45
CA ARG A 463 33.87 -5.36 -10.92
C ARG A 463 33.79 -5.19 -9.41
N PRO A 464 34.93 -5.23 -8.68
CA PRO A 464 34.96 -4.96 -7.25
C PRO A 464 34.25 -3.62 -6.93
N ILE A 465 33.31 -3.65 -5.98
CA ILE A 465 32.61 -2.45 -5.56
C ILE A 465 33.51 -1.66 -4.63
N THR A 466 33.88 -0.46 -5.05
CA THR A 466 34.70 0.46 -4.28
C THR A 466 33.90 1.71 -3.92
N TYR A 467 34.22 2.32 -2.79
CA TYR A 467 33.47 3.49 -2.29
C TYR A 467 34.46 4.67 -2.11
N ASP A 468 34.19 5.74 -2.85
CA ASP A 468 34.94 7.00 -2.70
C ASP A 468 34.40 7.77 -1.49
N ARG A 469 35.07 7.63 -0.35
CA ARG A 469 34.71 8.30 0.91
C ARG A 469 34.80 9.82 0.81
N MET A 470 35.75 10.34 0.01
CA MET A 470 35.94 11.79 -0.15
C MET A 470 34.77 12.39 -0.95
N TRP A 471 34.39 11.75 -2.06
CA TRP A 471 33.26 12.14 -2.84
C TRP A 471 31.94 12.05 -2.01
N LEU A 472 31.75 10.99 -1.24
CA LEU A 472 30.61 10.86 -0.34
C LEU A 472 30.58 11.97 0.72
N THR A 473 31.74 12.33 1.29
CA THR A 473 31.85 13.44 2.26
C THR A 473 31.47 14.77 1.63
N GLN A 474 31.85 15.02 0.39
CA GLN A 474 31.40 16.22 -0.35
C GLN A 474 29.90 16.22 -0.60
N LEU A 475 29.35 15.10 -1.02
CA LEU A 475 27.91 14.93 -1.31
C LEU A 475 27.01 15.15 -0.09
N LEU A 476 27.49 14.73 1.09
CA LEU A 476 26.79 14.85 2.38
C LEU A 476 27.18 16.09 3.18
N GLY A 477 28.25 16.79 2.80
CA GLY A 477 28.83 17.92 3.51
C GLY A 477 28.01 19.22 3.45
N PRO A 478 28.52 20.31 4.05
CA PRO A 478 27.92 21.64 3.90
C PRO A 478 27.80 22.03 2.43
N GLY A 479 26.60 22.35 1.96
CA GLY A 479 26.35 22.64 0.54
C GLY A 479 26.19 21.40 -0.36
N GLY A 480 26.37 20.20 0.17
CA GLY A 480 26.11 18.95 -0.56
C GLY A 480 24.65 18.78 -0.92
N GLN A 481 24.40 18.36 -2.16
CA GLN A 481 23.04 18.35 -2.73
C GLN A 481 22.12 17.31 -2.10
N LEU A 482 22.67 16.22 -1.55
CA LEU A 482 21.90 15.17 -0.88
C LEU A 482 21.83 15.31 0.63
N LYS A 483 22.52 16.29 1.23
CA LYS A 483 22.59 16.48 2.69
C LYS A 483 21.22 16.56 3.36
N THR A 484 20.30 17.31 2.80
CA THR A 484 18.96 17.48 3.36
C THR A 484 18.21 16.17 3.33
N LEU A 485 18.20 15.47 2.18
CA LEU A 485 17.51 14.18 2.00
C LEU A 485 18.07 13.10 2.92
N THR A 486 19.39 12.99 3.02
CA THR A 486 20.04 11.96 3.84
C THR A 486 19.85 12.22 5.33
N ARG A 487 19.94 13.48 5.74
CA ARG A 487 19.72 13.86 7.14
C ARG A 487 18.26 13.67 7.55
N GLU A 488 17.33 14.12 6.73
CA GLU A 488 15.90 14.05 7.02
C GLU A 488 15.41 12.61 7.02
N TRP A 489 15.74 11.84 6.01
CA TRP A 489 15.17 10.52 5.77
C TRP A 489 16.02 9.35 6.24
N LEU A 490 17.33 9.49 6.26
CA LEU A 490 18.24 8.42 6.64
C LEU A 490 18.91 8.64 8.01
N SER A 491 18.85 9.85 8.56
CA SER A 491 19.64 10.27 9.73
C SER A 491 21.15 10.09 9.49
N ILE A 492 21.61 10.39 8.27
CA ILE A 492 22.98 10.32 7.82
C ILE A 492 23.51 11.74 7.61
N ASP A 493 24.54 12.12 8.38
CA ASP A 493 25.23 13.41 8.28
C ASP A 493 26.68 13.26 7.76
N ASN A 494 27.22 12.05 7.76
CA ASN A 494 28.61 11.76 7.38
C ASN A 494 28.79 10.34 6.81
N ALA A 495 29.98 10.09 6.26
CA ALA A 495 30.31 8.83 5.62
C ALA A 495 30.27 7.62 6.60
N ASP A 496 30.66 7.81 7.86
CA ASP A 496 30.65 6.69 8.81
C ASP A 496 29.23 6.22 9.15
N GLN A 497 28.27 7.14 9.25
CA GLN A 497 26.86 6.80 9.43
C GLN A 497 26.29 6.10 8.19
N TYR A 498 26.73 6.49 6.98
CA TYR A 498 26.37 5.80 5.75
C TYR A 498 26.88 4.36 5.77
N PHE A 499 28.20 4.15 6.00
CA PHE A 499 28.78 2.81 6.05
C PHE A 499 28.23 1.96 7.19
N GLY A 500 27.74 2.57 8.26
CA GLY A 500 27.03 1.88 9.33
C GLY A 500 25.76 1.13 8.88
N ARG A 501 25.22 1.41 7.68
CA ARG A 501 24.11 0.67 7.08
C ARG A 501 24.52 -0.56 6.29
N MET A 502 25.82 -0.79 6.04
CA MET A 502 26.29 -1.97 5.34
C MET A 502 26.11 -3.21 6.23
N LEU A 503 25.41 -4.21 5.73
CA LEU A 503 25.14 -5.47 6.44
C LEU A 503 26.15 -6.54 6.06
N LEU A 504 26.39 -6.73 4.76
CA LEU A 504 27.28 -7.77 4.22
C LEU A 504 28.15 -7.18 3.13
N GLY A 505 29.46 -7.43 3.24
CA GLY A 505 30.41 -7.36 2.13
C GLY A 505 30.58 -8.73 1.48
N ASP A 506 31.59 -8.89 0.62
CA ASP A 506 31.80 -10.13 -0.17
C ASP A 506 31.86 -11.38 0.69
N SER A 507 32.56 -11.37 1.82
CA SER A 507 32.69 -12.54 2.68
C SER A 507 31.38 -12.86 3.43
N GLY A 508 30.64 -11.86 3.84
CA GLY A 508 29.30 -12.03 4.43
C GLY A 508 28.29 -12.58 3.44
N VAL A 509 28.33 -12.11 2.20
CA VAL A 509 27.52 -12.63 1.09
C VAL A 509 27.86 -14.10 0.82
N ALA A 510 29.14 -14.49 0.78
CA ALA A 510 29.53 -15.89 0.63
C ALA A 510 28.94 -16.76 1.75
N ARG A 511 28.96 -16.29 3.00
CA ARG A 511 28.31 -16.98 4.14
C ARG A 511 26.79 -17.01 4.03
N LEU A 512 26.17 -15.98 3.46
CA LEU A 512 24.73 -15.94 3.26
C LEU A 512 24.29 -16.94 2.18
N ILE A 513 24.90 -16.91 1.02
CA ILE A 513 24.51 -17.79 -0.11
C ILE A 513 24.70 -19.27 0.20
N SER A 514 25.63 -19.66 1.10
CA SER A 514 25.76 -21.05 1.55
C SER A 514 24.52 -21.57 2.30
N ARG A 515 23.64 -20.68 2.77
CA ARG A 515 22.36 -21.01 3.44
C ARG A 515 21.18 -21.05 2.49
N ALA A 516 21.38 -20.81 1.20
CA ALA A 516 20.31 -20.77 0.21
C ALA A 516 19.70 -22.15 -0.02
N THR A 517 18.39 -22.25 0.13
CA THR A 517 17.62 -23.47 -0.17
C THR A 517 16.73 -23.30 -1.40
N LEU A 518 16.55 -22.05 -1.84
CA LEU A 518 15.72 -21.70 -2.99
C LEU A 518 16.58 -21.74 -4.27
N GLU A 519 16.16 -22.52 -5.24
CA GLU A 519 16.55 -22.38 -6.64
C GLU A 519 15.41 -21.67 -7.39
N HIS A 520 15.74 -20.61 -8.09
CA HIS A 520 14.76 -19.77 -8.78
C HIS A 520 15.27 -19.38 -10.16
N SER A 521 14.48 -19.62 -11.19
CA SER A 521 14.78 -19.30 -12.59
C SER A 521 13.47 -19.09 -13.36
N ASP A 522 13.55 -18.62 -14.60
CA ASP A 522 12.37 -18.47 -15.46
C ASP A 522 11.63 -19.79 -15.68
N ASN A 523 12.39 -20.90 -15.83
CA ASN A 523 11.82 -22.23 -15.99
C ASN A 523 11.34 -22.86 -14.68
N GLN A 524 11.79 -22.37 -13.54
CA GLN A 524 11.44 -22.82 -12.20
C GLN A 524 11.11 -21.62 -11.31
N PRO A 525 9.95 -20.97 -11.47
CA PRO A 525 9.60 -19.74 -10.76
C PRO A 525 9.22 -19.99 -9.29
N ARG A 526 10.08 -20.72 -8.55
CA ARG A 526 9.79 -21.16 -7.17
C ARG A 526 9.58 -20.03 -6.19
N LEU A 527 10.28 -18.89 -6.38
CA LEU A 527 10.13 -17.73 -5.51
C LEU A 527 8.68 -17.22 -5.49
N GLU A 528 8.02 -17.18 -6.65
CA GLU A 528 6.65 -16.73 -6.78
C GLU A 528 5.69 -17.53 -5.89
N PHE A 529 5.84 -18.85 -5.87
CA PHE A 529 5.00 -19.74 -5.06
C PHE A 529 5.39 -19.72 -3.59
N VAL A 530 6.68 -19.75 -3.28
CA VAL A 530 7.15 -19.77 -1.89
C VAL A 530 6.83 -18.44 -1.21
N ALA A 531 7.08 -17.31 -1.85
CA ALA A 531 6.74 -16.00 -1.32
C ALA A 531 5.23 -15.85 -1.11
N ALA A 532 4.40 -16.26 -2.09
CA ALA A 532 2.96 -16.23 -1.97
C ALA A 532 2.42 -17.15 -0.85
N ARG A 533 3.02 -18.33 -0.66
CA ARG A 533 2.66 -19.22 0.46
C ARG A 533 3.02 -18.58 1.82
N ARG A 534 4.20 -18.00 1.92
CA ARG A 534 4.64 -17.28 3.13
C ARG A 534 3.80 -16.03 3.39
N PHE A 535 3.29 -15.42 2.32
CA PHE A 535 2.32 -14.36 2.44
C PHE A 535 1.02 -14.82 3.11
N LEU A 536 0.59 -16.06 2.98
CA LEU A 536 -0.62 -16.61 3.61
C LEU A 536 -0.38 -17.15 5.03
N ASP A 537 0.83 -17.51 5.39
CA ASP A 537 1.19 -17.96 6.74
C ASP A 537 1.63 -16.76 7.62
N PRO A 538 1.49 -16.83 8.97
CA PRO A 538 2.11 -15.88 9.88
C PRO A 538 3.61 -15.81 9.59
N GLY A 539 4.08 -14.60 9.25
CA GLY A 539 5.37 -14.43 8.60
C GLY A 539 6.58 -14.68 9.49
N ALA A 540 7.73 -14.87 8.85
CA ALA A 540 9.02 -14.74 9.49
C ALA A 540 9.17 -13.30 10.02
N ASP A 541 9.62 -13.17 11.26
CA ASP A 541 9.94 -11.87 11.84
C ASP A 541 11.16 -11.29 11.12
N ALA A 542 10.99 -10.12 10.51
CA ALA A 542 12.07 -9.43 9.81
C ALA A 542 13.28 -9.18 10.71
N TYR A 543 13.07 -9.00 12.01
CA TYR A 543 14.16 -8.80 12.97
C TYR A 543 15.04 -10.04 13.13
N VAL A 544 14.46 -11.25 13.13
CA VAL A 544 15.23 -12.50 13.19
C VAL A 544 16.13 -12.64 11.96
N VAL A 545 15.64 -12.23 10.79
CA VAL A 545 16.43 -12.21 9.57
C VAL A 545 17.53 -11.17 9.65
N PHE A 546 17.25 -9.97 10.15
CA PHE A 546 18.26 -8.91 10.38
C PHE A 546 19.35 -9.36 11.34
N ASP A 547 19.00 -9.96 12.47
CA ASP A 547 19.98 -10.48 13.41
C ASP A 547 20.93 -11.47 12.74
N SER A 548 20.38 -12.38 11.97
CA SER A 548 21.14 -13.35 11.20
C SER A 548 22.08 -12.67 10.20
N LEU A 549 21.61 -11.64 9.48
CA LEU A 549 22.45 -10.87 8.54
C LEU A 549 23.58 -10.12 9.25
N ILE A 550 23.30 -9.47 10.38
CA ILE A 550 24.31 -8.79 11.19
C ILE A 550 25.39 -9.76 11.65
N GLN A 551 25.00 -10.97 12.08
CA GLN A 551 25.95 -12.00 12.50
C GLN A 551 26.79 -12.51 11.32
N LEU A 552 26.18 -12.72 10.16
CA LEU A 552 26.88 -13.10 8.94
C LEU A 552 27.85 -12.03 8.44
N GLY A 553 27.58 -10.75 8.68
CA GLY A 553 28.43 -9.64 8.29
C GLY A 553 29.62 -9.38 9.25
N ARG A 554 29.73 -10.08 10.37
CA ARG A 554 30.86 -9.89 11.29
C ARG A 554 32.19 -10.13 10.60
N GLY A 555 33.08 -9.16 10.70
CA GLY A 555 34.41 -9.19 10.10
C GLY A 555 34.51 -8.61 8.69
N ASP A 556 33.40 -8.23 8.07
CA ASP A 556 33.41 -7.50 6.80
C ASP A 556 33.80 -6.02 7.04
N ALA A 557 34.58 -5.44 6.16
CA ALA A 557 34.99 -4.04 6.25
C ALA A 557 33.75 -3.14 6.14
N GLY A 558 33.56 -2.25 7.10
CA GLY A 558 32.48 -1.29 7.14
C GLY A 558 31.23 -1.73 7.94
N THR A 559 31.10 -3.00 8.29
CA THR A 559 29.96 -3.50 9.07
C THR A 559 30.15 -3.19 10.55
N SER A 560 29.26 -2.36 11.11
CA SER A 560 29.20 -2.10 12.55
C SER A 560 27.81 -2.41 13.08
N PRO A 561 27.62 -3.50 13.82
CA PRO A 561 26.33 -3.83 14.43
C PRO A 561 25.76 -2.67 15.26
N PHE A 562 26.65 -1.92 15.93
CA PHE A 562 26.25 -0.80 16.77
C PHE A 562 25.82 0.43 15.96
N ALA A 563 26.41 0.69 14.79
CA ALA A 563 25.95 1.78 13.92
C ALA A 563 24.54 1.50 13.38
N LEU A 564 24.25 0.26 12.99
CA LEU A 564 22.91 -0.15 12.58
C LEU A 564 21.90 -0.05 13.72
N LEU A 565 22.26 -0.49 14.92
CA LEU A 565 21.41 -0.35 16.11
C LEU A 565 21.09 1.11 16.44
N ARG A 566 22.05 2.02 16.26
CA ARG A 566 21.80 3.46 16.41
C ARG A 566 20.72 3.94 15.44
N ILE A 567 20.76 3.50 14.19
CA ILE A 567 19.78 3.86 13.17
C ILE A 567 18.40 3.28 13.49
N LEU A 568 18.34 2.01 13.84
CA LEU A 568 17.07 1.36 14.21
C LEU A 568 16.43 2.04 15.42
N ALA A 569 17.20 2.31 16.45
CA ALA A 569 16.71 2.94 17.68
C ALA A 569 16.28 4.41 17.51
N THR A 570 16.76 5.12 16.47
CA THR A 570 16.28 6.49 16.19
C THR A 570 14.96 6.56 15.45
N ARG A 571 14.58 5.49 14.75
CA ARG A 571 13.42 5.52 13.85
C ARG A 571 12.25 4.65 14.29
N ARG A 572 12.45 3.76 15.26
CA ARG A 572 11.41 2.84 15.72
C ARG A 572 11.15 2.97 17.21
N SER A 573 9.86 3.10 17.51
CA SER A 573 9.31 3.08 18.88
C SER A 573 8.73 1.72 19.28
N ASP A 574 8.99 0.67 18.48
CA ASP A 574 8.43 -0.65 18.74
C ASP A 574 9.31 -1.47 19.69
N ALA A 575 8.68 -2.38 20.42
CA ALA A 575 9.34 -3.24 21.37
C ALA A 575 10.36 -4.21 20.73
N GLY A 576 10.29 -4.41 19.40
CA GLY A 576 11.17 -5.35 18.67
C GLY A 576 12.65 -4.94 18.69
N VAL A 577 12.95 -3.66 18.89
CA VAL A 577 14.35 -3.16 18.98
C VAL A 577 14.95 -3.35 20.38
N LEU A 578 14.12 -3.48 21.42
CA LEU A 578 14.60 -3.57 22.81
C LEU A 578 15.61 -4.69 23.06
N PRO A 579 15.42 -5.95 22.60
CA PRO A 579 16.39 -7.02 22.81
C PRO A 579 17.80 -6.69 22.25
N TYR A 580 17.87 -5.98 21.14
CA TYR A 580 19.13 -5.57 20.51
C TYR A 580 19.81 -4.44 21.28
N LEU A 581 19.04 -3.48 21.78
CA LEU A 581 19.56 -2.41 22.63
C LEU A 581 20.06 -2.94 23.97
N ASP A 582 19.34 -3.88 24.58
CA ASP A 582 19.74 -4.57 25.78
C ASP A 582 21.04 -5.39 25.56
N ALA A 583 21.15 -6.04 24.40
CA ALA A 583 22.37 -6.75 24.02
C ALA A 583 23.55 -5.77 23.79
N ALA A 584 23.31 -4.65 23.16
CA ALA A 584 24.32 -3.60 22.95
C ALA A 584 24.77 -2.98 24.28
N HIS A 585 23.83 -2.72 25.18
CA HIS A 585 24.15 -2.24 26.54
C HIS A 585 24.99 -3.26 27.33
N ARG A 586 24.66 -4.56 27.27
CA ARG A 586 25.48 -5.60 27.90
C ARG A 586 26.89 -5.72 27.29
N ALA A 587 27.01 -5.56 25.97
CA ALA A 587 28.31 -5.62 25.28
C ALA A 587 29.18 -4.37 25.53
N GLN A 588 28.55 -3.23 25.73
CA GLN A 588 29.22 -1.93 25.92
C GLN A 588 28.58 -1.15 27.09
N PRO A 589 28.73 -1.60 28.34
CA PRO A 589 28.03 -1.03 29.51
C PRO A 589 28.47 0.39 29.86
N THR A 590 29.63 0.83 29.33
CA THR A 590 30.17 2.19 29.51
C THR A 590 29.61 3.18 28.47
N VAL A 591 28.94 2.71 27.42
CA VAL A 591 28.35 3.55 26.37
C VAL A 591 26.92 3.91 26.78
N PHE A 592 26.75 5.05 27.42
CA PHE A 592 25.46 5.53 27.94
C PHE A 592 24.40 5.75 26.85
N GLU A 593 24.78 5.91 25.59
CA GLU A 593 23.87 6.05 24.47
C GLU A 593 22.83 4.91 24.41
N TRP A 594 23.23 3.68 24.73
CA TRP A 594 22.30 2.53 24.72
C TRP A 594 21.21 2.67 25.78
N SER A 595 21.57 3.10 26.98
CA SER A 595 20.59 3.35 28.06
C SER A 595 19.63 4.48 27.68
N VAL A 596 20.13 5.56 27.09
CA VAL A 596 19.29 6.69 26.64
C VAL A 596 18.31 6.27 25.55
N ARG A 597 18.76 5.49 24.57
CA ARG A 597 17.90 5.00 23.49
C ARG A 597 16.86 4.00 23.97
N THR A 598 17.27 3.07 24.85
CA THR A 598 16.33 2.12 25.48
C THR A 598 15.29 2.87 26.30
N ALA A 599 15.69 3.87 27.07
CA ALA A 599 14.76 4.71 27.83
C ALA A 599 13.77 5.46 26.92
N GLY A 600 14.21 5.96 25.76
CA GLY A 600 13.32 6.61 24.78
C GLY A 600 12.25 5.68 24.25
N ILE A 601 12.61 4.44 23.89
CA ILE A 601 11.63 3.42 23.42
C ILE A 601 10.70 3.00 24.55
N ARG A 602 11.21 2.73 25.75
CA ARG A 602 10.41 2.40 26.94
C ARG A 602 9.39 3.50 27.24
N LEU A 603 9.83 4.75 27.16
CA LEU A 603 8.96 5.91 27.33
C LEU A 603 7.86 5.97 26.25
N ALA A 604 8.19 5.70 25.00
CA ALA A 604 7.24 5.63 23.90
C ALA A 604 6.20 4.50 24.08
N LEU A 605 6.59 3.40 24.71
CA LEU A 605 5.71 2.28 25.05
C LEU A 605 4.92 2.51 26.35
N GLY A 606 5.07 3.67 27.00
CA GLY A 606 4.40 3.99 28.26
C GLY A 606 5.08 3.42 29.51
N ASP A 607 6.19 2.69 29.36
CA ASP A 607 6.95 2.12 30.50
C ASP A 607 7.88 3.19 31.11
N THR A 608 7.26 4.13 31.80
CA THR A 608 7.97 5.26 32.44
C THR A 608 8.84 4.83 33.61
N ALA A 609 8.56 3.69 34.24
CA ALA A 609 9.33 3.20 35.40
C ALA A 609 10.71 2.69 34.97
N GLN A 610 10.76 1.83 33.93
CA GLN A 610 12.03 1.33 33.39
C GLN A 610 12.82 2.43 32.70
N ALA A 611 12.16 3.36 32.01
CA ALA A 611 12.81 4.54 31.45
C ALA A 611 13.51 5.40 32.51
N ASP A 612 12.87 5.63 33.65
CA ASP A 612 13.44 6.38 34.78
C ASP A 612 14.66 5.67 35.39
N SER A 613 14.56 4.36 35.61
CA SER A 613 15.66 3.54 36.13
C SER A 613 16.90 3.59 35.22
N LEU A 614 16.71 3.45 33.91
CA LEU A 614 17.78 3.53 32.93
C LEU A 614 18.45 4.91 32.90
N LEU A 615 17.66 5.98 32.93
CA LEU A 615 18.19 7.35 32.92
C LEU A 615 18.89 7.72 34.23
N ALA A 616 18.46 7.19 35.37
CA ALA A 616 19.15 7.37 36.66
C ALA A 616 20.58 6.83 36.63
N THR A 617 20.84 5.73 35.92
CA THR A 617 22.20 5.18 35.76
C THR A 617 23.12 6.07 34.94
N VAL A 618 22.57 6.83 33.98
CA VAL A 618 23.32 7.72 33.09
C VAL A 618 23.70 9.03 33.81
N THR A 619 22.79 9.56 34.61
CA THR A 619 22.94 10.90 35.23
C THR A 619 23.84 10.93 36.45
N GLY A 620 24.12 9.77 37.06
CA GLY A 620 24.97 9.70 38.27
C GLY A 620 26.50 9.72 37.99
N ARG A 621 26.93 9.73 36.74
CA ARG A 621 28.35 9.50 36.38
C ARG A 621 28.99 10.53 35.46
N SER A 622 28.34 11.57 34.98
CA SER A 622 28.94 12.51 34.03
C SER A 622 28.68 13.97 34.37
N SER A 623 29.77 14.74 34.34
CA SER A 623 29.77 16.22 34.47
C SER A 623 29.24 16.96 33.23
N GLY A 624 28.65 16.26 32.25
CA GLY A 624 28.00 16.83 31.06
C GLY A 624 27.07 15.80 30.46
N ALA A 625 25.77 15.91 30.79
CA ALA A 625 24.76 15.07 30.16
C ALA A 625 24.67 15.42 28.67
N SER A 626 24.71 14.39 27.80
CA SER A 626 24.49 14.60 26.37
C SER A 626 23.12 15.24 26.10
N PRO A 627 22.95 16.02 25.00
CA PRO A 627 21.66 16.61 24.64
C PRO A 627 20.51 15.58 24.62
N ASP A 628 20.80 14.37 24.17
CA ASP A 628 19.81 13.27 24.09
C ASP A 628 19.40 12.77 25.50
N ALA A 629 20.33 12.70 26.44
CA ALA A 629 20.01 12.32 27.83
C ALA A 629 19.17 13.40 28.53
N LEU A 630 19.51 14.66 28.32
CA LEU A 630 18.71 15.81 28.83
C LEU A 630 17.32 15.81 28.23
N GLN A 631 17.18 15.54 26.92
CA GLN A 631 15.89 15.39 26.24
C GLN A 631 15.05 14.30 26.89
N MET A 632 15.55 13.09 27.06
CA MET A 632 14.81 11.99 27.64
C MET A 632 14.39 12.26 29.07
N ARG A 633 15.26 12.89 29.88
CA ARG A 633 14.90 13.34 31.23
C ARG A 633 13.76 14.35 31.23
N GLY A 634 13.83 15.35 30.36
CA GLY A 634 12.80 16.36 30.24
C GLY A 634 11.45 15.77 29.80
N LEU A 635 11.45 14.91 28.79
CA LEU A 635 10.25 14.22 28.31
C LEU A 635 9.64 13.29 29.34
N LEU A 636 10.48 12.53 30.08
CA LEU A 636 10.02 11.67 31.17
C LEU A 636 9.41 12.49 32.31
N ALA A 637 10.03 13.59 32.68
CA ALA A 637 9.53 14.49 33.71
C ALA A 637 8.17 15.10 33.29
N ALA A 638 8.01 15.48 32.04
CA ALA A 638 6.76 15.97 31.48
C ALA A 638 5.68 14.89 31.44
N ALA A 639 6.02 13.66 31.04
CA ALA A 639 5.10 12.53 31.02
C ALA A 639 4.57 12.21 32.42
N ARG A 640 5.41 12.33 33.43
CA ARG A 640 5.06 12.13 34.85
C ARG A 640 4.54 13.38 35.56
N ASN A 641 4.39 14.47 34.84
CA ASN A 641 3.93 15.76 35.40
C ASN A 641 4.74 16.23 36.64
N ARG A 642 6.08 16.04 36.60
CA ARG A 642 6.97 16.46 37.70
C ARG A 642 7.11 17.97 37.76
N PRO A 643 7.22 18.61 38.93
CA PRO A 643 7.25 20.07 39.08
C PRO A 643 8.34 20.79 38.28
N LEU A 644 9.52 20.17 38.12
CA LEU A 644 10.65 20.77 37.42
C LEU A 644 10.76 20.38 35.94
N ALA A 645 9.70 19.75 35.37
CA ALA A 645 9.71 19.27 33.98
C ALA A 645 9.99 20.40 32.97
N GLY A 646 9.38 21.56 33.15
CA GLY A 646 9.58 22.70 32.25
C GLY A 646 11.03 23.22 32.25
N MET A 647 11.73 23.17 33.39
CA MET A 647 13.14 23.55 33.49
C MET A 647 14.03 22.55 32.77
N ALA A 648 13.83 21.25 33.01
CA ALA A 648 14.58 20.19 32.34
C ALA A 648 14.39 20.19 30.80
N LEU A 649 13.21 20.50 30.31
CA LEU A 649 12.94 20.64 28.89
C LEU A 649 13.65 21.84 28.25
N ARG A 650 13.67 22.99 28.94
CA ARG A 650 14.39 24.19 28.49
C ARG A 650 15.91 24.01 28.51
N GLU A 651 16.44 23.31 29.49
CA GLU A 651 17.86 22.92 29.56
C GLU A 651 18.24 22.03 28.38
N ALA A 652 17.44 21.00 28.06
CA ALA A 652 17.64 20.15 26.90
C ALA A 652 17.59 20.93 25.58
N LEU A 653 16.63 21.87 25.46
CA LEU A 653 16.52 22.73 24.28
C LEU A 653 17.74 23.63 24.11
N ALA A 654 18.26 24.22 25.18
CA ALA A 654 19.48 25.02 25.17
C ALA A 654 20.73 24.21 24.83
N ALA A 655 20.75 22.93 25.17
CA ALA A 655 21.82 22.01 24.82
C ALA A 655 21.77 21.49 23.36
N GLY A 656 20.79 21.93 22.54
CA GLY A 656 20.69 21.59 21.14
C GLY A 656 20.03 20.23 20.87
N ALA A 657 19.22 19.72 21.82
CA ALA A 657 18.39 18.54 21.62
C ALA A 657 17.24 18.79 20.63
N ASP A 658 16.47 17.74 20.29
CA ASP A 658 15.36 17.81 19.33
C ASP A 658 14.30 18.84 19.73
N THR A 659 14.23 19.93 18.96
CA THR A 659 13.39 21.06 19.26
C THR A 659 11.89 20.75 19.10
N GLY A 660 11.51 19.85 18.20
CA GLY A 660 10.10 19.55 17.91
C GLY A 660 9.39 18.86 19.07
N GLN A 661 10.00 17.83 19.63
CA GLN A 661 9.45 17.07 20.77
C GLN A 661 9.47 17.89 22.07
N LEU A 662 10.57 18.59 22.33
CA LEU A 662 10.70 19.42 23.52
C LEU A 662 9.67 20.55 23.53
N ARG A 663 9.46 21.21 22.39
CA ARG A 663 8.41 22.24 22.24
C ARG A 663 7.01 21.67 22.40
N ALA A 664 6.73 20.46 21.89
CA ALA A 664 5.46 19.77 22.10
C ALA A 664 5.19 19.52 23.61
N ALA A 665 6.18 19.06 24.34
CA ALA A 665 6.08 18.84 25.78
C ALA A 665 5.92 20.15 26.55
N LEU A 666 6.67 21.21 26.17
CA LEU A 666 6.52 22.55 26.76
C LEU A 666 5.14 23.11 26.47
N ALA A 667 4.59 22.92 25.25
CA ALA A 667 3.22 23.34 24.91
C ALA A 667 2.18 22.69 25.84
N LEU A 668 2.33 21.40 26.12
CA LEU A 668 1.41 20.69 27.01
C LEU A 668 1.51 21.19 28.46
N LEU A 669 2.74 21.41 28.97
CA LEU A 669 2.91 21.93 30.33
C LEU A 669 2.34 23.34 30.45
N ALA A 670 2.56 24.22 29.46
CA ALA A 670 2.00 25.54 29.43
C ALA A 670 0.47 25.53 29.33
N ALA A 671 -0.12 24.63 28.54
CA ALA A 671 -1.57 24.44 28.45
C ALA A 671 -2.16 23.98 29.79
N ARG A 672 -1.54 23.02 30.46
CA ARG A 672 -1.93 22.55 31.80
C ARG A 672 -1.87 23.68 32.87
N GLY A 673 -0.93 24.61 32.72
CA GLY A 673 -0.80 25.81 33.57
C GLY A 673 -1.64 26.97 33.09
N ALA A 674 -2.54 26.80 32.14
CA ALA A 674 -3.37 27.87 31.51
C ALA A 674 -2.57 29.07 30.94
N SER A 675 -1.29 28.85 30.62
CA SER A 675 -0.42 29.83 29.97
C SER A 675 -0.62 29.78 28.46
N TRP A 676 -1.79 30.18 27.96
CA TRP A 676 -2.27 29.93 26.62
C TRP A 676 -1.38 30.50 25.52
N ALA A 677 -0.85 31.73 25.71
CA ALA A 677 0.03 32.36 24.73
C ALA A 677 1.34 31.58 24.56
N GLU A 678 1.95 31.10 25.65
CA GLU A 678 3.14 30.27 25.62
C GLU A 678 2.83 28.91 25.01
N ALA A 679 1.72 28.29 25.43
CA ALA A 679 1.28 26.99 24.87
C ALA A 679 1.12 27.06 23.34
N ALA A 680 0.48 28.09 22.82
CA ALA A 680 0.33 28.30 21.39
C ALA A 680 1.65 28.58 20.68
N SER A 681 2.55 29.36 21.26
CA SER A 681 3.88 29.63 20.73
C SER A 681 4.72 28.36 20.62
N GLN A 682 4.76 27.55 21.67
CA GLN A 682 5.49 26.28 21.69
C GLN A 682 4.88 25.24 20.72
N ALA A 683 3.55 25.19 20.62
CA ALA A 683 2.87 24.31 19.67
C ALA A 683 3.16 24.70 18.21
N ARG A 684 3.16 26.00 17.87
CA ARG A 684 3.59 26.50 16.54
C ARG A 684 5.03 26.14 16.25
N GLY A 685 5.92 26.32 17.22
CA GLY A 685 7.33 25.93 17.09
C GLY A 685 7.51 24.41 16.85
N SER A 686 6.73 23.57 17.53
CA SER A 686 6.73 22.13 17.29
C SER A 686 6.22 21.77 15.88
N LEU A 687 5.13 22.40 15.44
CA LEU A 687 4.53 22.19 14.11
C LEU A 687 5.42 22.67 12.97
N SER A 688 6.29 23.67 13.20
CA SER A 688 7.21 24.20 12.19
C SER A 688 8.38 23.24 11.88
N VAL A 689 8.72 22.32 12.79
CA VAL A 689 9.77 21.34 12.61
C VAL A 689 9.31 20.27 11.62
N ALA A 690 10.10 19.97 10.59
CA ALA A 690 9.79 18.94 9.63
C ALA A 690 9.66 17.57 10.31
N ARG A 691 8.65 16.77 9.93
CA ARG A 691 8.55 15.38 10.36
C ARG A 691 9.74 14.61 9.77
N GLY A 692 10.48 13.89 10.58
CA GLY A 692 11.70 13.16 10.17
C GLY A 692 12.95 13.63 10.89
N THR A 693 12.94 14.84 11.43
CA THR A 693 14.08 15.37 12.22
C THR A 693 14.07 14.88 13.68
N PHE A 694 13.06 14.12 14.08
CA PHE A 694 12.98 13.57 15.44
C PHE A 694 14.04 12.46 15.61
N ARG A 695 15.04 12.72 16.41
CA ARG A 695 16.12 11.76 16.74
C ARG A 695 15.62 10.60 17.62
N HIS A 696 14.46 10.74 18.24
CA HIS A 696 13.86 9.74 19.12
C HIS A 696 12.37 9.58 18.80
N PRO A 697 11.88 8.34 18.69
CA PRO A 697 10.50 8.04 18.34
C PRO A 697 9.56 8.20 19.54
N TYR A 698 9.44 9.42 20.11
CA TYR A 698 8.37 9.67 21.05
C TYR A 698 7.12 10.11 20.25
N PRO A 699 5.96 9.47 20.44
CA PRO A 699 4.77 9.80 19.67
C PRO A 699 4.35 11.24 19.91
N GLY A 700 3.72 11.85 18.92
CA GLY A 700 3.20 13.21 18.97
C GLY A 700 2.06 13.43 19.98
N GLU A 701 1.95 12.60 21.02
CA GLU A 701 0.92 12.69 22.05
C GLU A 701 0.97 14.01 22.83
N PHE A 702 2.14 14.49 23.16
CA PHE A 702 2.26 15.78 23.85
C PHE A 702 1.64 16.92 23.04
N LEU A 703 1.94 16.98 21.74
CA LEU A 703 1.37 18.00 20.87
C LEU A 703 -0.14 17.81 20.71
N SER A 704 -0.60 16.57 20.48
CA SER A 704 -2.03 16.26 20.35
C SER A 704 -2.80 16.60 21.63
N GLN A 705 -2.26 16.27 22.79
CA GLN A 705 -2.86 16.64 24.08
C GLN A 705 -2.88 18.15 24.29
N ALA A 706 -1.78 18.85 23.99
CA ALA A 706 -1.70 20.30 24.09
C ALA A 706 -2.73 20.98 23.17
N LEU A 707 -2.81 20.58 21.92
CA LEU A 707 -3.77 21.12 20.95
C LEU A 707 -5.21 20.82 21.36
N SER A 708 -5.49 19.63 21.92
CA SER A 708 -6.83 19.30 22.43
C SER A 708 -7.23 20.20 23.60
N GLN A 709 -6.33 20.43 24.53
CA GLN A 709 -6.61 21.31 25.67
C GLN A 709 -6.76 22.78 25.24
N ILE A 710 -5.91 23.24 24.32
CA ILE A 710 -6.04 24.59 23.74
C ILE A 710 -7.37 24.74 23.00
N ALA A 711 -7.79 23.72 22.22
CA ALA A 711 -9.07 23.75 21.51
C ALA A 711 -10.27 23.89 22.45
N LEU A 712 -10.21 23.29 23.63
CA LEU A 712 -11.32 23.24 24.57
C LEU A 712 -11.32 24.43 25.55
N ASP A 713 -10.15 24.88 26.02
CA ASP A 713 -10.06 25.74 27.19
C ASP A 713 -9.45 27.12 26.90
N ALA A 714 -8.61 27.26 25.87
CA ALA A 714 -7.97 28.55 25.57
C ALA A 714 -8.96 29.58 25.01
N PRO A 715 -8.61 30.89 25.01
CA PRO A 715 -9.41 31.91 24.31
C PRO A 715 -9.70 31.51 22.85
N ALA A 716 -10.98 31.61 22.45
CA ALA A 716 -11.46 31.06 21.20
C ALA A 716 -10.67 31.53 19.96
N GLY A 717 -10.36 32.80 19.84
CA GLY A 717 -9.58 33.33 18.71
C GLY A 717 -8.14 32.81 18.66
N LEU A 718 -7.51 32.55 19.83
CA LEU A 718 -6.17 31.98 19.90
C LEU A 718 -6.18 30.50 19.46
N ALA A 719 -7.15 29.72 19.99
CA ALA A 719 -7.35 28.32 19.64
C ALA A 719 -7.58 28.17 18.14
N ASP A 720 -8.46 28.96 17.59
CA ASP A 720 -8.82 28.94 16.19
C ASP A 720 -7.64 29.27 15.25
N SER A 721 -6.91 30.34 15.53
CA SER A 721 -5.73 30.74 14.77
C SER A 721 -4.64 29.65 14.79
N LEU A 722 -4.43 29.02 15.97
CA LEU A 722 -3.43 27.93 16.09
C LEU A 722 -3.85 26.68 15.33
N LEU A 723 -5.12 26.29 15.44
CA LEU A 723 -5.60 25.04 14.83
C LEU A 723 -5.73 25.15 13.32
N GLY A 724 -6.10 26.35 12.81
CA GLY A 724 -6.00 26.64 11.38
C GLY A 724 -4.57 26.48 10.86
N TYR A 725 -3.58 27.00 11.59
CA TYR A 725 -2.16 26.78 11.28
C TYR A 725 -1.79 25.28 11.34
N ALA A 726 -2.25 24.55 12.36
CA ALA A 726 -1.97 23.13 12.52
C ALA A 726 -2.52 22.28 11.34
N VAL A 727 -3.74 22.58 10.89
CA VAL A 727 -4.35 21.94 9.71
C VAL A 727 -3.54 22.25 8.45
N GLY A 728 -3.12 23.51 8.25
CA GLY A 728 -2.30 23.91 7.12
C GLY A 728 -0.93 23.18 7.10
N ARG A 729 -0.32 22.97 8.27
CA ARG A 729 0.95 22.24 8.39
C ARG A 729 0.81 20.72 8.26
N ARG A 730 -0.35 20.16 8.59
CA ARG A 730 -0.64 18.72 8.54
C ARG A 730 -2.04 18.44 7.98
N PRO A 731 -2.24 18.63 6.69
CA PRO A 731 -3.57 18.53 6.07
C PRO A 731 -4.14 17.09 6.08
N GLY A 732 -3.30 16.06 6.25
CA GLY A 732 -3.73 14.69 6.40
C GLY A 732 -4.23 14.29 7.80
N SER A 733 -4.20 15.21 8.80
CA SER A 733 -4.64 14.90 10.16
C SER A 733 -6.12 15.17 10.36
N ALA A 734 -6.93 14.11 10.39
CA ALA A 734 -8.36 14.20 10.74
C ALA A 734 -8.54 14.76 12.16
N ARG A 735 -7.63 14.41 13.10
CA ARG A 735 -7.68 14.92 14.48
C ARG A 735 -7.52 16.43 14.56
N TYR A 736 -6.58 17.00 13.80
CA TYR A 736 -6.38 18.47 13.81
C TYR A 736 -7.56 19.20 13.17
N ARG A 737 -8.20 18.60 12.13
CA ARG A 737 -9.43 19.17 11.56
C ARG A 737 -10.59 19.13 12.54
N GLU A 738 -10.76 18.04 13.29
CA GLU A 738 -11.78 17.94 14.33
C GLU A 738 -11.58 19.05 15.40
N LEU A 739 -10.36 19.23 15.86
CA LEU A 739 -10.04 20.26 16.84
C LEU A 739 -10.24 21.68 16.27
N ALA A 740 -9.90 21.89 15.01
CA ALA A 740 -10.14 23.15 14.32
C ALA A 740 -11.65 23.46 14.18
N ALA A 741 -12.48 22.46 13.87
CA ALA A 741 -13.92 22.62 13.84
C ALA A 741 -14.48 23.04 15.22
N VAL A 742 -13.99 22.41 16.29
CA VAL A 742 -14.38 22.78 17.68
C VAL A 742 -13.94 24.20 18.02
N ALA A 743 -12.74 24.61 17.66
CA ALA A 743 -12.24 25.96 17.90
C ALA A 743 -13.02 27.03 17.10
N ALA A 744 -13.34 26.71 15.84
CA ALA A 744 -14.16 27.59 14.99
C ALA A 744 -15.56 27.79 15.58
N LEU A 745 -16.22 26.72 16.09
CA LEU A 745 -17.51 26.84 16.80
C LEU A 745 -17.41 27.78 18.02
N ARG A 746 -16.38 27.63 18.83
CA ARG A 746 -16.16 28.48 20.00
C ARG A 746 -15.86 29.93 19.63
N ALA A 747 -15.27 30.17 18.46
CA ALA A 747 -15.01 31.48 17.90
C ALA A 747 -16.23 32.09 17.18
N GLY A 748 -17.36 31.42 17.15
CA GLY A 748 -18.56 31.82 16.43
C GLY A 748 -18.48 31.71 14.90
N ARG A 749 -17.48 31.04 14.37
CA ARG A 749 -17.29 30.85 12.92
C ARG A 749 -17.98 29.60 12.45
N CYS A 750 -19.30 29.63 12.41
CA CYS A 750 -20.15 28.45 12.15
C CYS A 750 -19.98 27.86 10.75
N GLU A 751 -19.73 28.69 9.73
CA GLU A 751 -19.52 28.24 8.35
C GLU A 751 -18.20 27.45 8.21
N ASP A 752 -17.13 27.95 8.82
CA ASP A 752 -15.82 27.27 8.81
C ASP A 752 -15.85 25.95 9.58
N ALA A 753 -16.61 25.93 10.69
CA ALA A 753 -16.85 24.70 11.42
C ALA A 753 -17.63 23.68 10.58
N ALA A 754 -18.68 24.13 9.89
CA ALA A 754 -19.46 23.29 8.98
C ALA A 754 -18.59 22.73 7.84
N ALA A 755 -17.75 23.57 7.22
CA ALA A 755 -16.80 23.14 6.20
C ALA A 755 -15.83 22.09 6.73
N SER A 756 -15.27 22.31 7.93
CA SER A 756 -14.36 21.36 8.57
C SER A 756 -15.04 20.03 8.91
N PHE A 757 -16.31 20.02 9.34
CA PHE A 757 -17.07 18.78 9.56
C PHE A 757 -17.38 18.05 8.25
N VAL A 758 -17.68 18.76 7.16
CA VAL A 758 -17.83 18.17 5.83
C VAL A 758 -16.53 17.52 5.36
N GLU A 759 -15.40 18.19 5.53
CA GLU A 759 -14.10 17.62 5.20
C GLU A 759 -13.74 16.38 6.05
N LEU A 760 -14.18 16.32 7.31
CA LEU A 760 -13.99 15.13 8.16
C LEU A 760 -14.70 13.89 7.62
N LEU A 761 -15.81 14.05 6.91
CA LEU A 761 -16.48 12.93 6.23
C LEU A 761 -15.61 12.31 5.15
N ASP A 762 -14.76 13.10 4.48
CA ASP A 762 -13.79 12.58 3.51
C ASP A 762 -12.74 11.65 4.16
N PHE A 763 -12.50 11.80 5.47
CA PHE A 763 -11.68 10.90 6.29
C PHE A 763 -12.50 9.78 6.98
N ALA A 764 -13.75 9.58 6.57
CA ALA A 764 -14.69 8.66 7.22
C ALA A 764 -14.81 8.86 8.75
N VAL A 765 -14.67 10.11 9.21
CA VAL A 765 -14.85 10.50 10.61
C VAL A 765 -16.18 11.23 10.73
N GLN A 766 -17.14 10.60 11.37
CA GLN A 766 -18.41 11.22 11.72
C GLN A 766 -18.38 11.65 13.18
N ARG A 767 -18.88 12.87 13.42
CA ARG A 767 -19.20 13.32 14.76
C ARG A 767 -20.72 13.42 14.85
N ASP A 768 -21.34 12.51 15.58
CA ASP A 768 -22.81 12.35 15.65
C ASP A 768 -23.56 13.64 15.98
N ASN A 769 -22.96 14.54 16.76
CA ASN A 769 -23.52 15.82 17.14
C ASN A 769 -23.01 17.01 16.30
N GLY A 770 -22.13 16.79 15.30
CA GLY A 770 -21.57 17.85 14.46
C GLY A 770 -22.61 18.78 13.83
N PRO A 771 -23.61 18.23 13.12
CA PRO A 771 -24.69 19.04 12.53
C PRO A 771 -25.52 19.80 13.55
N ALA A 772 -25.73 19.23 14.74
CA ALA A 772 -26.46 19.89 15.83
C ALA A 772 -25.68 21.08 16.39
N LEU A 773 -24.39 20.90 16.65
CA LEU A 773 -23.50 21.96 17.15
C LEU A 773 -23.38 23.13 16.18
N VAL A 774 -23.32 22.86 14.87
CA VAL A 774 -23.31 23.91 13.84
C VAL A 774 -24.63 24.67 13.81
N ARG A 775 -25.77 23.95 13.91
CA ARG A 775 -27.09 24.60 14.00
C ARG A 775 -27.23 25.47 15.25
N GLU A 776 -26.77 24.97 16.39
CA GLU A 776 -26.78 25.73 17.65
C GLU A 776 -25.93 27.00 17.54
N CYS A 777 -24.76 26.92 16.91
CA CYS A 777 -23.89 28.06 16.63
C CYS A 777 -24.62 29.12 15.80
N TRP A 778 -25.32 28.72 14.73
CA TRP A 778 -26.10 29.67 13.90
C TRP A 778 -27.28 30.29 14.65
N THR A 779 -28.02 29.53 15.46
CA THR A 779 -29.16 30.06 16.24
C THR A 779 -28.71 31.06 17.28
N THR A 780 -27.52 30.84 17.87
CA THR A 780 -26.94 31.79 18.85
C THR A 780 -26.48 33.09 18.16
N GLN A 781 -25.95 33.01 16.94
CA GLN A 781 -25.61 34.21 16.16
C GLN A 781 -26.85 35.01 15.68
N ASP A 782 -27.92 34.34 15.29
CA ASP A 782 -29.15 35.00 14.82
C ASP A 782 -29.88 35.74 15.94
N SER A 783 -29.67 35.36 17.22
CA SER A 783 -30.14 36.13 18.36
C SER A 783 -29.40 37.48 18.56
N THR A 784 -28.19 37.58 17.95
CA THR A 784 -27.34 38.79 18.06
C THR A 784 -27.31 39.64 16.78
N VAL A 785 -27.68 39.09 15.61
CA VAL A 785 -27.66 39.84 14.32
C VAL A 785 -28.84 39.42 13.46
N ARG A 786 -29.86 40.22 13.35
CA ARG A 786 -30.83 40.16 12.24
C ARG A 786 -30.15 40.83 11.03
N ILE A 787 -29.80 40.09 10.00
CA ILE A 787 -29.76 40.42 8.56
C ILE A 787 -28.87 39.41 7.79
N GLY A 788 -29.38 38.85 6.64
CA GLY A 788 -28.58 38.16 5.61
C GLY A 788 -28.97 36.71 5.34
N GLY A 789 -30.15 36.49 4.75
CA GLY A 789 -30.53 35.14 4.29
C GLY A 789 -29.96 34.85 2.89
N GLY A 790 -29.37 33.68 2.71
CA GLY A 790 -29.02 33.17 1.38
C GLY A 790 -28.02 32.00 1.38
N SER A 791 -26.86 32.14 1.99
CA SER A 791 -25.78 31.12 1.91
C SER A 791 -25.84 30.06 3.01
N ARG A 792 -26.41 30.35 4.16
CA ARG A 792 -26.48 29.48 5.35
C ARG A 792 -27.24 28.17 5.15
N GLY A 793 -28.34 28.23 4.34
CA GLY A 793 -29.17 27.07 4.04
C GLY A 793 -28.47 26.02 3.13
N ALA A 794 -27.49 26.45 2.31
CA ALA A 794 -26.77 25.58 1.42
C ALA A 794 -25.67 24.77 2.16
N ALA A 795 -24.97 25.39 3.11
CA ALA A 795 -23.95 24.69 3.91
C ALA A 795 -24.61 23.67 4.87
N ALA A 796 -25.72 24.04 5.52
CA ALA A 796 -26.48 23.12 6.38
C ALA A 796 -27.07 21.95 5.59
N ARG A 797 -27.57 22.18 4.36
CA ARG A 797 -28.05 21.13 3.47
C ARG A 797 -26.93 20.21 3.02
N ARG A 798 -25.74 20.71 2.68
CA ARG A 798 -24.58 19.88 2.32
C ARG A 798 -24.12 18.97 3.45
N VAL A 799 -24.21 19.42 4.71
CA VAL A 799 -23.96 18.56 5.87
C VAL A 799 -25.03 17.49 6.02
N GLN A 800 -26.28 17.78 5.69
CA GLN A 800 -27.40 16.82 5.71
C GLN A 800 -27.42 15.87 4.50
N GLU A 801 -27.06 16.33 3.31
CA GLU A 801 -27.07 15.53 2.08
C GLU A 801 -25.89 14.54 1.99
N LYS A 802 -24.80 14.75 2.75
CA LYS A 802 -23.69 13.81 2.84
C LYS A 802 -23.80 12.83 4.02
N HIS A 803 -24.79 12.98 4.89
CA HIS A 803 -25.19 11.99 5.90
C HIS A 803 -26.17 10.97 5.31
#